data_d02ff0ba8fe62f48c63e04ea14835cb2
#
_entry.id   d02ff0ba8fe62f48c63e04ea14835cb2
#
_cell.length_a   1.000
_cell.length_b   1.000
_cell.length_c   1.000
_cell.angle_alpha   90.00
_cell.angle_beta   90.00
_cell.angle_gamma   90.00
#
_symmetry.space_group_name_H-M   'P 1'
#
loop_
_entity.id
_entity.type
_entity.pdbx_description
1 polymer ?
#
loop_
_entity_poly.entity_id
_entity_poly.type
_entity_poly.pdbx_seq_one_letter_code
_entity_poly.pdbx_strand_id
1 'polypeptide(L)'
;MKWLQWGTTLGLLALVLGTCAAYYATRESSRPSAKTAASDAGQNPLVDELPLPTARGLASLAITPEEQRLSQEAVRIADHEVDLAFADALRQAAEHQTDQDPKNRDLHLKMQQAQAALADVQSRVEQLKAQISSAKPSEKEALHDRQALLDAEQALDEDEVEDAQQELIRAGGDQEAAVQRQRDQHEAGEHALEQQQGQNPTGASPPVDLSANNLVGQVRAWMWLRDKRAHLESARRLAQEMGTELLAQHDALQRRVREEKPQKEETKQQAVELRKGAAAGAVSKETTATAVNSLKHFSDDQKLLSDFDKRIRDQRNLQEIYGNWLGLTRNQERAVLHSMVRSILWILLIVVLAYAGSLLVNRLFRHAAPEKKHLLTLRGVIRFSLQAVGVLAIVFVILGVPNQMPTILGLAGAGLTVALKDFIVGFFGWFVLMGKNGIRVGDWVEINGVVGEVIEIGLLRTVLLETGNWTDTGHPTGRKVAFVNSFAIEGHYFNFSTTGQWLWDELQVEVGQGANPYPLVEAIQRLVEEETRASAAQAEKEWQKSAGYRQSLTAAPAIHLRPTGAGVEMQIRYITSANERYVTRSKLYEKIVGLLRGEAKPQAGAPGPSAPDGNLPGSPQGPSTVTAVDPSLRTG
;
A
#
# COMPACT_ATOMS: atom_id res chain seq x y z
N MET A 1 -22.76 -21.78 19.13
CA MET A 1 -21.45 -21.10 19.01
C MET A 1 -20.93 -20.92 17.57
N LYS A 2 -21.23 -21.77 16.59
CA LYS A 2 -20.71 -21.66 15.20
C LYS A 2 -21.29 -20.46 14.42
N TRP A 3 -22.52 -20.08 14.64
CA TRP A 3 -23.16 -18.93 13.99
C TRP A 3 -22.64 -17.58 14.49
N LEU A 4 -22.26 -17.49 15.77
CA LEU A 4 -21.73 -16.25 16.36
C LEU A 4 -20.34 -15.89 15.79
N GLN A 5 -19.50 -16.89 15.51
CA GLN A 5 -18.15 -16.69 14.94
C GLN A 5 -18.20 -16.30 13.45
N TRP A 6 -19.21 -16.77 12.72
CA TRP A 6 -19.44 -16.36 11.34
C TRP A 6 -20.08 -14.96 11.27
N GLY A 7 -20.95 -14.65 12.22
CA GLY A 7 -21.51 -13.31 12.36
C GLY A 7 -20.43 -12.25 12.64
N THR A 8 -19.42 -12.58 13.46
CA THR A 8 -18.31 -11.65 13.76
C THR A 8 -17.36 -11.46 12.59
N THR A 9 -17.04 -12.51 11.82
CA THR A 9 -16.16 -12.37 10.62
C THR A 9 -16.86 -11.65 9.49
N LEU A 10 -18.13 -11.95 9.23
CA LEU A 10 -18.96 -11.20 8.27
C LEU A 10 -19.21 -9.76 8.72
N GLY A 11 -19.45 -9.55 10.01
CA GLY A 11 -19.60 -8.21 10.59
C GLY A 11 -18.34 -7.36 10.48
N LEU A 12 -17.16 -7.94 10.74
CA LEU A 12 -15.87 -7.27 10.54
C LEU A 12 -15.60 -6.97 9.07
N LEU A 13 -15.92 -7.88 8.17
CA LEU A 13 -15.78 -7.67 6.72
C LEU A 13 -16.73 -6.56 6.23
N ALA A 14 -17.98 -6.56 6.70
CA ALA A 14 -18.96 -5.52 6.40
C ALA A 14 -18.55 -4.16 6.99
N LEU A 15 -17.91 -4.14 8.17
CA LEU A 15 -17.42 -2.94 8.83
C LEU A 15 -16.20 -2.36 8.08
N VAL A 16 -15.28 -3.21 7.62
CA VAL A 16 -14.14 -2.80 6.77
C VAL A 16 -14.62 -2.28 5.42
N LEU A 17 -15.57 -2.96 4.78
CA LEU A 17 -16.19 -2.48 3.53
C LEU A 17 -16.97 -1.18 3.75
N GLY A 18 -17.72 -1.07 4.84
CA GLY A 18 -18.47 0.12 5.21
C GLY A 18 -17.59 1.31 5.54
N THR A 19 -16.48 1.12 6.26
CA THR A 19 -15.51 2.18 6.55
C THR A 19 -14.73 2.60 5.31
N CYS A 20 -14.37 1.67 4.42
CA CYS A 20 -13.80 2.02 3.12
C CYS A 20 -14.79 2.81 2.26
N ALA A 21 -16.04 2.42 2.19
CA ALA A 21 -17.09 3.13 1.45
C ALA A 21 -17.35 4.52 2.07
N ALA A 22 -17.42 4.64 3.39
CA ALA A 22 -17.58 5.91 4.10
C ALA A 22 -16.37 6.85 3.90
N TYR A 23 -15.14 6.33 3.96
CA TYR A 23 -13.93 7.10 3.68
C TYR A 23 -13.92 7.64 2.24
N TYR A 24 -14.40 6.86 1.27
CA TYR A 24 -14.52 7.30 -0.12
C TYR A 24 -15.68 8.28 -0.35
N ALA A 25 -16.78 8.12 0.34
CA ALA A 25 -17.93 9.03 0.25
C ALA A 25 -17.66 10.41 0.90
N THR A 26 -16.80 10.46 1.91
CA THR A 26 -16.44 11.70 2.63
C THR A 26 -15.20 12.40 2.06
N ARG A 27 -14.46 11.76 1.14
CA ARG A 27 -13.35 12.43 0.46
C ARG A 27 -13.95 13.38 -0.56
N GLU A 28 -13.91 14.69 -0.27
CA GLU A 28 -14.23 15.76 -1.21
C GLU A 28 -13.48 15.51 -2.52
N SER A 29 -14.22 15.05 -3.52
CA SER A 29 -13.75 15.15 -4.89
C SER A 29 -13.71 16.65 -5.16
N SER A 30 -12.52 17.20 -5.29
CA SER A 30 -12.32 18.49 -5.97
C SER A 30 -12.84 18.28 -7.40
N ARG A 31 -14.14 18.46 -7.55
CA ARG A 31 -14.76 18.63 -8.85
C ARG A 31 -14.19 19.94 -9.38
N PRO A 32 -13.52 19.96 -10.52
CA PRO A 32 -13.40 21.21 -11.25
C PRO A 32 -14.84 21.59 -11.57
N SER A 33 -15.33 22.60 -10.86
CA SER A 33 -16.64 23.14 -11.08
C SER A 33 -16.61 23.79 -12.46
N ALA A 34 -17.18 23.15 -13.44
CA ALA A 34 -17.49 23.77 -14.74
C ALA A 34 -18.48 24.96 -14.60
N LYS A 35 -18.87 25.28 -13.36
CA LYS A 35 -19.69 26.47 -13.05
C LYS A 35 -18.91 27.76 -12.82
N THR A 36 -17.59 27.72 -12.69
CA THR A 36 -16.80 28.92 -12.41
C THR A 36 -16.40 29.70 -13.67
N ALA A 37 -16.58 29.16 -14.86
CA ALA A 37 -16.36 29.90 -16.11
C ALA A 37 -17.62 30.63 -16.63
N ALA A 38 -18.80 30.33 -16.04
CA ALA A 38 -20.06 30.91 -16.51
C ALA A 38 -20.63 32.01 -15.61
N SER A 39 -19.94 32.39 -14.52
CA SER A 39 -20.49 33.34 -13.54
C SER A 39 -19.90 34.77 -13.59
N ASP A 40 -18.96 35.03 -14.50
CA ASP A 40 -18.38 36.40 -14.63
C ASP A 40 -18.84 37.16 -15.88
N ALA A 41 -19.69 36.57 -16.72
CA ALA A 41 -20.29 37.23 -17.86
C ALA A 41 -21.73 37.65 -17.52
N GLY A 42 -21.87 38.78 -16.87
CA GLY A 42 -23.16 39.48 -16.69
C GLY A 42 -23.69 40.12 -17.99
N GLN A 43 -23.27 39.63 -19.16
CA GLN A 43 -23.79 40.01 -20.48
C GLN A 43 -23.96 38.72 -21.28
N ASN A 44 -25.12 38.52 -21.93
CA ASN A 44 -25.30 37.43 -22.91
C ASN A 44 -24.17 37.59 -23.96
N PRO A 45 -23.30 36.58 -24.13
CA PRO A 45 -22.24 36.67 -25.12
C PRO A 45 -22.87 36.81 -26.51
N LEU A 46 -22.37 37.76 -27.31
CA LEU A 46 -22.86 38.01 -28.68
C LEU A 46 -22.52 36.85 -29.62
N VAL A 47 -21.46 36.13 -29.29
CA VAL A 47 -20.98 34.93 -30.00
C VAL A 47 -20.90 33.76 -29.01
N ASP A 48 -21.41 32.61 -29.39
CA ASP A 48 -21.34 31.40 -28.57
C ASP A 48 -19.99 30.68 -28.75
N GLU A 49 -19.14 30.82 -27.73
CA GLU A 49 -17.80 30.23 -27.68
C GLU A 49 -17.79 28.84 -27.03
N LEU A 50 -18.94 28.31 -26.58
CA LEU A 50 -19.05 27.05 -25.81
C LEU A 50 -18.35 25.83 -26.44
N PRO A 51 -18.26 25.65 -27.76
CA PRO A 51 -17.58 24.50 -28.35
C PRO A 51 -16.12 24.36 -27.95
N LEU A 52 -15.36 25.46 -27.92
CA LEU A 52 -13.92 25.44 -27.68
C LEU A 52 -13.56 25.14 -26.21
N PRO A 53 -14.09 25.83 -25.18
CA PRO A 53 -13.87 25.48 -23.78
C PRO A 53 -14.31 24.04 -23.46
N THR A 54 -15.39 23.57 -24.08
CA THR A 54 -15.89 22.20 -23.93
C THR A 54 -14.87 21.19 -24.47
N ALA A 55 -14.37 21.40 -25.68
CA ALA A 55 -13.36 20.53 -26.29
C ALA A 55 -12.04 20.53 -25.49
N ARG A 56 -11.59 21.69 -25.02
CA ARG A 56 -10.37 21.82 -24.17
C ARG A 56 -10.56 21.15 -22.82
N GLY A 57 -11.72 21.32 -22.18
CA GLY A 57 -12.04 20.63 -20.93
C GLY A 57 -11.98 19.11 -21.07
N LEU A 58 -12.50 18.59 -22.18
CA LEU A 58 -12.42 17.16 -22.51
C LEU A 58 -10.99 16.71 -22.84
N ALA A 59 -10.18 17.53 -23.47
CA ALA A 59 -8.80 17.20 -23.82
C ALA A 59 -7.96 16.88 -22.60
N SER A 60 -8.22 17.53 -21.47
CA SER A 60 -7.57 17.24 -20.19
C SER A 60 -7.89 15.82 -19.64
N LEU A 61 -8.96 15.17 -20.13
CA LEU A 61 -9.38 13.84 -19.73
C LEU A 61 -8.86 12.73 -20.67
N ALA A 62 -8.10 13.08 -21.72
CA ALA A 62 -7.54 12.12 -22.67
C ALA A 62 -6.32 11.41 -22.07
N ILE A 63 -6.39 10.09 -21.89
CA ILE A 63 -5.32 9.27 -21.29
C ILE A 63 -4.57 8.49 -22.37
N THR A 64 -5.30 7.85 -23.30
CA THR A 64 -4.68 7.01 -24.33
C THR A 64 -4.25 7.83 -25.55
N PRO A 65 -3.24 7.36 -26.32
CA PRO A 65 -2.83 8.04 -27.55
C PRO A 65 -3.97 8.23 -28.56
N GLU A 66 -4.92 7.29 -28.61
CA GLU A 66 -6.09 7.40 -29.47
C GLU A 66 -7.03 8.50 -29.00
N GLU A 67 -7.28 8.59 -27.69
CA GLU A 67 -8.07 9.67 -27.11
C GLU A 67 -7.40 11.03 -27.29
N GLN A 68 -6.06 11.11 -27.17
CA GLN A 68 -5.31 12.34 -27.42
C GLN A 68 -5.46 12.83 -28.85
N ARG A 69 -5.47 11.92 -29.83
CA ARG A 69 -5.73 12.27 -31.24
C ARG A 69 -7.16 12.83 -31.41
N LEU A 70 -8.15 12.15 -30.87
CA LEU A 70 -9.54 12.61 -30.92
C LEU A 70 -9.72 13.96 -30.21
N SER A 71 -9.05 14.17 -29.10
CA SER A 71 -9.12 15.44 -28.35
C SER A 71 -8.48 16.59 -29.13
N GLN A 72 -7.33 16.38 -29.75
CA GLN A 72 -6.67 17.38 -30.58
C GLN A 72 -7.52 17.75 -31.80
N GLU A 73 -8.13 16.74 -32.44
CA GLU A 73 -9.04 16.95 -33.56
C GLU A 73 -10.29 17.72 -33.14
N ALA A 74 -10.88 17.37 -31.99
CA ALA A 74 -12.04 18.07 -31.43
C ALA A 74 -11.72 19.54 -31.13
N VAL A 75 -10.57 19.82 -30.51
CA VAL A 75 -10.13 21.19 -30.21
C VAL A 75 -9.95 21.99 -31.52
N ARG A 76 -9.29 21.42 -32.51
CA ARG A 76 -9.07 22.08 -33.80
C ARG A 76 -10.38 22.42 -34.54
N ILE A 77 -11.36 21.50 -34.51
CA ILE A 77 -12.65 21.75 -35.15
C ILE A 77 -13.48 22.74 -34.35
N ALA A 78 -13.43 22.69 -33.03
CA ALA A 78 -14.12 23.63 -32.16
C ALA A 78 -13.58 25.05 -32.31
N ASP A 79 -12.26 25.18 -32.46
CA ASP A 79 -11.58 26.44 -32.73
C ASP A 79 -12.02 27.03 -34.08
N HIS A 80 -11.98 26.26 -35.15
CA HIS A 80 -12.47 26.67 -36.45
C HIS A 80 -13.97 27.06 -36.44
N GLU A 81 -14.81 26.37 -35.69
CA GLU A 81 -16.22 26.71 -35.49
C GLU A 81 -16.41 28.07 -34.82
N VAL A 82 -15.62 28.36 -33.76
CA VAL A 82 -15.67 29.64 -33.06
C VAL A 82 -15.20 30.77 -33.97
N ASP A 83 -14.14 30.57 -34.76
CA ASP A 83 -13.68 31.53 -35.76
C ASP A 83 -14.77 31.86 -36.78
N LEU A 84 -15.46 30.87 -37.29
CA LEU A 84 -16.58 31.06 -38.21
C LEU A 84 -17.75 31.80 -37.52
N ALA A 85 -18.04 31.49 -36.24
CA ALA A 85 -19.07 32.16 -35.46
C ALA A 85 -18.78 33.68 -35.31
N PHE A 86 -17.51 34.05 -35.02
CA PHE A 86 -17.09 35.46 -34.98
C PHE A 86 -17.21 36.11 -36.36
N ALA A 87 -16.81 35.44 -37.43
CA ALA A 87 -16.93 35.96 -38.78
C ALA A 87 -18.39 36.24 -39.17
N ASP A 88 -19.33 35.34 -38.81
CA ASP A 88 -20.76 35.50 -39.05
C ASP A 88 -21.33 36.63 -38.20
N ALA A 89 -20.97 36.71 -36.92
CA ALA A 89 -21.46 37.78 -36.05
C ALA A 89 -21.00 39.17 -36.51
N LEU A 90 -19.74 39.29 -36.97
CA LEU A 90 -19.21 40.57 -37.52
C LEU A 90 -19.95 40.97 -38.77
N ARG A 91 -20.31 40.05 -39.70
CA ARG A 91 -21.09 40.35 -40.88
C ARG A 91 -22.52 40.80 -40.54
N GLN A 92 -23.19 40.09 -39.63
CA GLN A 92 -24.50 40.45 -39.16
C GLN A 92 -24.52 41.83 -38.49
N ALA A 93 -23.48 42.13 -37.67
CA ALA A 93 -23.34 43.42 -37.04
C ALA A 93 -23.17 44.54 -38.08
N ALA A 94 -22.35 44.32 -39.13
CA ALA A 94 -22.17 45.27 -40.23
C ALA A 94 -23.44 45.52 -41.06
N GLU A 95 -24.29 44.51 -41.26
CA GLU A 95 -25.60 44.66 -41.93
C GLU A 95 -26.57 45.49 -41.09
N HIS A 96 -26.61 45.30 -39.77
CA HIS A 96 -27.53 46.03 -38.88
C HIS A 96 -27.10 47.49 -38.62
N GLN A 97 -25.81 47.88 -38.89
CA GLN A 97 -25.36 49.29 -38.83
C GLN A 97 -26.08 50.22 -39.78
N THR A 98 -26.73 49.70 -40.84
CA THR A 98 -27.46 50.46 -41.83
C THR A 98 -28.82 50.95 -41.33
N ASP A 99 -29.39 50.34 -40.29
CA ASP A 99 -30.71 50.68 -39.72
C ASP A 99 -30.53 51.44 -38.38
N GLN A 100 -30.08 52.71 -38.43
CA GLN A 100 -29.74 53.50 -37.25
C GLN A 100 -30.99 54.01 -36.51
N ASP A 101 -31.19 53.54 -35.29
CA ASP A 101 -32.06 54.12 -34.28
C ASP A 101 -31.59 55.58 -34.01
N PRO A 102 -32.47 56.60 -33.99
CA PRO A 102 -32.08 58.00 -33.77
C PRO A 102 -31.25 58.25 -32.51
N LYS A 103 -31.40 57.43 -31.44
CA LYS A 103 -30.58 57.48 -30.20
C LYS A 103 -29.11 57.12 -30.42
N ASN A 104 -28.89 56.16 -31.28
CA ASN A 104 -27.50 55.71 -31.59
C ASN A 104 -26.75 56.75 -32.42
N ARG A 105 -27.48 57.54 -33.19
CA ARG A 105 -26.90 58.61 -34.01
C ARG A 105 -26.20 59.71 -33.17
N ASP A 106 -26.81 60.08 -32.04
CA ASP A 106 -26.20 61.07 -31.12
C ASP A 106 -24.98 60.51 -30.41
N LEU A 107 -24.96 59.22 -30.07
CA LEU A 107 -23.81 58.56 -29.49
C LEU A 107 -22.68 58.37 -30.49
N HIS A 108 -22.96 58.04 -31.75
CA HIS A 108 -21.97 58.03 -32.82
C HIS A 108 -21.34 59.41 -33.06
N LEU A 109 -22.15 60.47 -33.00
CA LEU A 109 -21.62 61.84 -33.09
C LEU A 109 -20.66 62.18 -31.93
N LYS A 110 -21.01 61.80 -30.70
CA LYS A 110 -20.13 61.95 -29.53
C LYS A 110 -18.82 61.18 -29.70
N MET A 111 -18.88 59.95 -30.14
CA MET A 111 -17.70 59.11 -30.38
C MET A 111 -16.81 59.74 -31.47
N GLN A 112 -17.38 60.22 -32.59
CA GLN A 112 -16.62 60.89 -33.63
C GLN A 112 -15.95 62.20 -33.13
N GLN A 113 -16.61 62.93 -32.24
CA GLN A 113 -16.04 64.17 -31.65
C GLN A 113 -14.87 63.79 -30.72
N ALA A 114 -15.01 62.81 -29.87
CA ALA A 114 -13.92 62.36 -28.99
C ALA A 114 -12.73 61.81 -29.79
N GLN A 115 -12.97 61.00 -30.84
CA GLN A 115 -11.91 60.54 -31.75
C GLN A 115 -11.19 61.68 -32.47
N ALA A 116 -11.93 62.69 -32.91
CA ALA A 116 -11.33 63.87 -33.55
C ALA A 116 -10.45 64.70 -32.57
N ALA A 117 -10.90 64.83 -31.30
CA ALA A 117 -10.12 65.48 -30.25
C ALA A 117 -8.81 64.72 -29.96
N LEU A 118 -8.89 63.42 -29.81
CA LEU A 118 -7.72 62.53 -29.59
C LEU A 118 -6.72 62.65 -30.76
N ALA A 119 -7.19 62.61 -32.00
CA ALA A 119 -6.35 62.72 -33.19
C ALA A 119 -5.63 64.14 -33.26
N ASP A 120 -6.32 65.20 -32.83
CA ASP A 120 -5.71 66.52 -32.77
C ASP A 120 -4.62 66.59 -31.71
N VAL A 121 -4.87 66.08 -30.49
CA VAL A 121 -3.87 66.04 -29.42
C VAL A 121 -2.67 65.16 -29.81
N GLN A 122 -2.88 63.97 -30.41
CA GLN A 122 -1.81 63.09 -30.90
C GLN A 122 -0.93 63.84 -31.93
N SER A 123 -1.55 64.58 -32.87
CA SER A 123 -0.78 65.35 -33.85
C SER A 123 0.07 66.46 -33.19
N ARG A 124 -0.44 67.08 -32.11
CA ARG A 124 0.31 68.14 -31.34
C ARG A 124 1.45 67.51 -30.53
N VAL A 125 1.24 66.30 -29.96
CA VAL A 125 2.29 65.53 -29.26
C VAL A 125 3.42 65.22 -30.22
N GLU A 126 3.12 64.74 -31.43
CA GLU A 126 4.14 64.43 -32.45
C GLU A 126 4.90 65.69 -32.91
N GLN A 127 4.19 66.81 -33.16
CA GLN A 127 4.82 68.08 -33.50
C GLN A 127 5.74 68.55 -32.38
N LEU A 128 5.32 68.42 -31.12
CA LEU A 128 6.13 68.83 -29.97
C LEU A 128 7.35 67.94 -29.78
N LYS A 129 7.24 66.60 -29.98
CA LYS A 129 8.38 65.70 -29.99
C LYS A 129 9.42 66.07 -31.05
N ALA A 130 8.95 66.47 -32.25
CA ALA A 130 9.83 66.97 -33.32
C ALA A 130 10.53 68.25 -32.92
N GLN A 131 9.82 69.22 -32.24
CA GLN A 131 10.41 70.44 -31.71
C GLN A 131 11.44 70.21 -30.60
N ILE A 132 11.18 69.30 -29.67
CA ILE A 132 12.11 68.95 -28.60
C ILE A 132 13.42 68.36 -29.19
N SER A 133 13.32 67.56 -30.26
CA SER A 133 14.50 66.97 -30.92
C SER A 133 15.44 68.02 -31.52
N SER A 134 14.88 69.19 -31.94
CA SER A 134 15.61 70.30 -32.58
C SER A 134 15.93 71.51 -31.65
N ALA A 135 15.45 71.52 -30.40
CA ALA A 135 15.56 72.61 -29.46
C ALA A 135 16.91 72.71 -28.74
N LYS A 136 17.30 73.93 -28.36
CA LYS A 136 18.51 74.23 -27.57
C LYS A 136 18.33 73.74 -26.12
N PRO A 137 19.43 73.41 -25.40
CA PRO A 137 19.37 72.85 -24.03
C PRO A 137 18.59 73.72 -23.02
N SER A 138 18.59 75.08 -23.20
CA SER A 138 17.88 76.00 -22.33
C SER A 138 16.36 76.02 -22.53
N GLU A 139 15.85 75.48 -23.64
CA GLU A 139 14.41 75.48 -23.97
C GLU A 139 13.76 74.13 -23.76
N LYS A 140 14.59 73.12 -23.59
CA LYS A 140 14.11 71.71 -23.46
C LYS A 140 13.24 71.47 -22.22
N GLU A 141 13.56 72.07 -21.09
CA GLU A 141 12.82 71.90 -19.83
C GLU A 141 11.37 72.42 -19.96
N ALA A 142 11.17 73.63 -20.52
CA ALA A 142 9.82 74.14 -20.77
C ALA A 142 9.03 73.36 -21.83
N LEU A 143 9.71 72.75 -22.80
CA LEU A 143 9.07 71.92 -23.81
C LEU A 143 8.70 70.55 -23.22
N HIS A 144 9.49 69.98 -22.29
CA HIS A 144 9.15 68.74 -21.57
C HIS A 144 7.95 68.92 -20.64
N ASP A 145 7.84 70.06 -19.94
CA ASP A 145 6.65 70.35 -19.12
C ASP A 145 5.40 70.43 -19.99
N ARG A 146 5.52 71.06 -21.19
CA ARG A 146 4.42 71.12 -22.15
C ARG A 146 4.08 69.75 -22.76
N GLN A 147 5.07 68.89 -22.96
CA GLN A 147 4.84 67.48 -23.37
C GLN A 147 4.08 66.72 -22.30
N ALA A 148 4.47 66.83 -21.04
CA ALA A 148 3.78 66.13 -19.93
C ALA A 148 2.30 66.56 -19.82
N LEU A 149 2.01 67.85 -20.13
CA LEU A 149 0.63 68.33 -20.14
C LEU A 149 -0.17 67.79 -21.31
N LEU A 150 0.41 67.66 -22.51
CA LEU A 150 -0.23 67.07 -23.68
C LEU A 150 -0.37 65.57 -23.56
N ASP A 151 0.58 64.86 -22.93
CA ASP A 151 0.49 63.44 -22.65
C ASP A 151 -0.66 63.19 -21.65
N ALA A 152 -0.89 64.04 -20.65
CA ALA A 152 -2.03 63.97 -19.74
C ALA A 152 -3.37 64.30 -20.43
N GLU A 153 -3.39 65.29 -21.38
CA GLU A 153 -4.56 65.55 -22.20
C GLU A 153 -4.89 64.40 -23.13
N GLN A 154 -3.88 63.76 -23.74
CA GLN A 154 -4.05 62.55 -24.54
C GLN A 154 -4.67 61.39 -23.73
N ALA A 155 -4.19 61.15 -22.51
CA ALA A 155 -4.76 60.14 -21.64
C ALA A 155 -6.24 60.40 -21.29
N LEU A 156 -6.60 61.69 -21.08
CA LEU A 156 -8.01 62.06 -20.82
C LEU A 156 -8.87 61.84 -22.05
N ASP A 157 -8.40 62.22 -23.25
CA ASP A 157 -9.15 62.01 -24.49
C ASP A 157 -9.26 60.54 -24.86
N GLU A 158 -8.25 59.70 -24.53
CA GLU A 158 -8.31 58.25 -24.66
C GLU A 158 -9.41 57.67 -23.75
N ASP A 159 -9.52 58.10 -22.49
CA ASP A 159 -10.57 57.68 -21.57
C ASP A 159 -11.96 58.14 -22.08
N GLU A 160 -12.08 59.38 -22.64
CA GLU A 160 -13.35 59.89 -23.18
C GLU A 160 -13.81 59.12 -24.43
N VAL A 161 -12.88 58.70 -25.29
CA VAL A 161 -13.16 57.81 -26.44
C VAL A 161 -13.63 56.45 -25.94
N GLU A 162 -12.97 55.92 -24.91
CA GLU A 162 -13.35 54.62 -24.34
C GLU A 162 -14.74 54.66 -23.67
N ASP A 163 -15.05 55.71 -22.92
CA ASP A 163 -16.35 55.93 -22.30
C ASP A 163 -17.47 56.11 -23.34
N ALA A 164 -17.26 56.94 -24.38
CA ALA A 164 -18.21 57.11 -25.47
C ALA A 164 -18.48 55.83 -26.24
N GLN A 165 -17.44 54.99 -26.43
CA GLN A 165 -17.55 53.72 -27.08
C GLN A 165 -18.31 52.71 -26.19
N GLN A 166 -18.08 52.71 -24.86
CA GLN A 166 -18.83 51.88 -23.92
C GLN A 166 -20.30 52.26 -23.84
N GLU A 167 -20.63 53.55 -23.86
CA GLU A 167 -22.03 54.02 -23.92
C GLU A 167 -22.73 53.58 -25.20
N LEU A 168 -22.05 53.67 -26.34
CA LEU A 168 -22.58 53.21 -27.63
C LEU A 168 -22.85 51.71 -27.65
N ILE A 169 -21.94 50.90 -27.08
CA ILE A 169 -22.12 49.44 -26.95
C ILE A 169 -23.29 49.11 -26.01
N ARG A 170 -23.39 49.79 -24.85
CA ARG A 170 -24.52 49.59 -23.90
C ARG A 170 -25.85 49.98 -24.53
N ALA A 171 -25.85 50.93 -25.42
CA ALA A 171 -27.06 51.32 -26.19
C ALA A 171 -27.37 50.36 -27.36
N GLY A 172 -26.51 49.38 -27.64
CA GLY A 172 -26.68 48.43 -28.76
C GLY A 172 -26.35 49.07 -30.13
N GLY A 173 -25.69 50.22 -30.15
CA GLY A 173 -25.43 51.01 -31.37
C GLY A 173 -24.13 50.62 -32.10
N ASP A 174 -23.27 49.84 -31.49
CA ASP A 174 -22.02 49.38 -32.12
C ASP A 174 -21.78 47.87 -31.81
N GLN A 175 -22.59 47.03 -32.43
CA GLN A 175 -22.48 45.61 -32.31
C GLN A 175 -21.15 45.08 -32.91
N GLU A 176 -20.65 45.75 -33.97
CA GLU A 176 -19.41 45.34 -34.62
C GLU A 176 -18.21 45.50 -33.65
N ALA A 177 -18.07 46.66 -33.00
CA ALA A 177 -17.02 46.88 -32.01
C ALA A 177 -17.14 45.97 -30.79
N ALA A 178 -18.36 45.59 -30.38
CA ALA A 178 -18.57 44.67 -29.29
C ALA A 178 -18.13 43.25 -29.65
N VAL A 179 -18.46 42.73 -30.83
CA VAL A 179 -18.01 41.44 -31.34
C VAL A 179 -16.49 41.42 -31.55
N GLN A 180 -15.92 42.52 -32.04
CA GLN A 180 -14.49 42.66 -32.24
C GLN A 180 -13.71 42.61 -30.93
N ARG A 181 -14.18 43.25 -29.88
CA ARG A 181 -13.57 43.14 -28.53
C ARG A 181 -13.67 41.72 -27.96
N GLN A 182 -14.79 41.05 -28.11
CA GLN A 182 -14.94 39.68 -27.68
C GLN A 182 -13.96 38.77 -28.41
N ARG A 183 -13.75 38.99 -29.70
CA ARG A 183 -12.75 38.29 -30.50
C ARG A 183 -11.33 38.56 -30.01
N ASP A 184 -10.96 39.86 -29.80
CA ASP A 184 -9.63 40.25 -29.33
C ASP A 184 -9.33 39.65 -27.93
N GLN A 185 -10.33 39.57 -27.04
CA GLN A 185 -10.23 38.91 -25.73
C GLN A 185 -10.05 37.38 -25.88
N HIS A 186 -10.74 36.78 -26.84
CA HIS A 186 -10.59 35.39 -27.17
C HIS A 186 -9.16 35.08 -27.66
N GLU A 187 -8.64 35.83 -28.65
CA GLU A 187 -7.29 35.69 -29.19
C GLU A 187 -6.22 35.91 -28.12
N ALA A 188 -6.38 36.91 -27.26
CA ALA A 188 -5.46 37.18 -26.14
C ALA A 188 -5.47 36.03 -25.12
N GLY A 189 -6.64 35.46 -24.83
CA GLY A 189 -6.79 34.28 -23.98
C GLY A 189 -6.10 33.05 -24.56
N GLU A 190 -6.16 32.86 -25.86
CA GLU A 190 -5.49 31.75 -26.56
C GLU A 190 -3.96 31.88 -26.48
N HIS A 191 -3.42 33.02 -26.78
CA HIS A 191 -1.97 33.29 -26.70
C HIS A 191 -1.44 33.09 -25.26
N ALA A 192 -2.20 33.46 -24.24
CA ALA A 192 -1.83 33.24 -22.85
C ALA A 192 -1.79 31.74 -22.48
N LEU A 193 -2.74 30.96 -22.99
CA LEU A 193 -2.78 29.48 -22.78
C LEU A 193 -1.67 28.76 -23.52
N GLU A 194 -1.35 29.15 -24.76
CA GLU A 194 -0.24 28.58 -25.53
C GLU A 194 1.11 28.80 -24.83
N GLN A 195 1.34 30.01 -24.29
CA GLN A 195 2.54 30.31 -23.52
C GLN A 195 2.65 29.49 -22.23
N GLN A 196 1.55 29.20 -21.55
CA GLN A 196 1.53 28.32 -20.37
C GLN A 196 1.77 26.86 -20.72
N GLN A 197 1.26 26.37 -21.84
CA GLN A 197 1.49 24.98 -22.32
C GLN A 197 2.93 24.78 -22.79
N GLY A 198 3.56 25.79 -23.35
CA GLY A 198 4.99 25.74 -23.75
C GLY A 198 5.95 25.64 -22.57
N GLN A 199 5.57 26.09 -21.38
CA GLN A 199 6.39 26.05 -20.16
C GLN A 199 6.25 24.76 -19.34
N ASN A 200 5.22 23.95 -19.54
CA ASN A 200 4.99 22.67 -18.85
C ASN A 200 4.60 21.57 -19.85
N PRO A 201 5.57 20.98 -20.57
CA PRO A 201 5.31 19.84 -21.47
C PRO A 201 5.13 18.52 -20.71
N THR A 202 5.17 18.53 -19.39
CA THR A 202 4.90 17.35 -18.58
C THR A 202 3.41 17.10 -18.57
N GLY A 203 2.98 16.21 -19.45
CA GLY A 203 1.65 15.63 -19.40
C GLY A 203 1.32 15.24 -17.98
N ALA A 204 0.33 15.90 -17.39
CA ALA A 204 -0.15 15.56 -16.07
C ALA A 204 -0.38 14.04 -16.06
N SER A 205 0.32 13.33 -15.16
CA SER A 205 0.09 11.90 -14.98
C SER A 205 -1.40 11.68 -14.85
N PRO A 206 -1.97 10.67 -15.52
CA PRO A 206 -3.41 10.45 -15.46
C PRO A 206 -3.84 10.38 -13.99
N PRO A 207 -4.88 11.10 -13.59
CA PRO A 207 -5.30 11.18 -12.18
C PRO A 207 -5.71 9.84 -11.60
N VAL A 208 -5.83 8.80 -12.46
CA VAL A 208 -6.26 7.46 -12.10
C VAL A 208 -5.50 6.42 -12.92
N ASP A 209 -4.93 5.45 -12.24
CA ASP A 209 -4.32 4.28 -12.88
C ASP A 209 -5.42 3.30 -13.32
N LEU A 210 -5.63 3.19 -14.64
CA LEU A 210 -6.59 2.24 -15.23
C LEU A 210 -6.11 0.78 -15.12
N SER A 211 -4.81 0.55 -14.87
CA SER A 211 -4.21 -0.77 -14.71
C SER A 211 -4.17 -1.25 -13.26
N ALA A 212 -4.82 -0.54 -12.33
CA ALA A 212 -4.81 -0.86 -10.91
C ALA A 212 -5.24 -2.31 -10.63
N ASN A 213 -4.35 -3.07 -10.00
CA ASN A 213 -4.59 -4.47 -9.64
C ASN A 213 -5.34 -4.65 -8.30
N ASN A 214 -5.79 -3.57 -7.69
CA ASN A 214 -6.54 -3.59 -6.43
C ASN A 214 -7.98 -3.12 -6.63
N LEU A 215 -8.90 -3.66 -5.83
CA LEU A 215 -10.32 -3.36 -5.95
C LEU A 215 -10.63 -1.87 -5.76
N VAL A 216 -9.93 -1.21 -4.83
CA VAL A 216 -10.10 0.22 -4.55
C VAL A 216 -9.69 1.07 -5.76
N GLY A 217 -8.56 0.77 -6.39
CA GLY A 217 -8.10 1.43 -7.61
C GLY A 217 -9.07 1.22 -8.77
N GLN A 218 -9.58 -0.01 -8.93
CA GLN A 218 -10.57 -0.34 -9.96
C GLN A 218 -11.89 0.42 -9.79
N VAL A 219 -12.39 0.53 -8.55
CA VAL A 219 -13.60 1.33 -8.25
C VAL A 219 -13.37 2.80 -8.56
N ARG A 220 -12.21 3.36 -8.21
CA ARG A 220 -11.85 4.74 -8.53
C ARG A 220 -11.76 4.96 -10.04
N ALA A 221 -11.12 4.04 -10.77
CA ALA A 221 -11.03 4.08 -12.21
C ALA A 221 -12.42 4.03 -12.87
N TRP A 222 -13.31 3.17 -12.39
CA TRP A 222 -14.67 3.07 -12.89
C TRP A 222 -15.49 4.35 -12.65
N MET A 223 -15.40 4.95 -11.45
CA MET A 223 -16.08 6.22 -11.17
C MET A 223 -15.57 7.33 -12.07
N TRP A 224 -14.25 7.45 -12.24
CA TRP A 224 -13.66 8.44 -13.12
C TRP A 224 -14.08 8.24 -14.59
N LEU A 225 -14.10 7.01 -15.10
CA LEU A 225 -14.57 6.71 -16.47
C LEU A 225 -16.05 7.04 -16.64
N ARG A 226 -16.87 6.80 -15.62
CA ARG A 226 -18.28 7.18 -15.62
C ARG A 226 -18.48 8.69 -15.71
N ASP A 227 -17.72 9.46 -14.93
CA ASP A 227 -17.76 10.93 -14.96
C ASP A 227 -17.28 11.45 -16.32
N LYS A 228 -16.16 10.91 -16.84
CA LYS A 228 -15.66 11.21 -18.19
C LYS A 228 -16.72 10.94 -19.26
N ARG A 229 -17.38 9.79 -19.18
CA ARG A 229 -18.47 9.46 -20.11
C ARG A 229 -19.62 10.49 -20.04
N ALA A 230 -20.00 10.92 -18.85
CA ALA A 230 -21.04 11.93 -18.68
C ALA A 230 -20.65 13.27 -19.33
N HIS A 231 -19.40 13.71 -19.20
CA HIS A 231 -18.88 14.90 -19.87
C HIS A 231 -18.89 14.77 -21.40
N LEU A 232 -18.45 13.62 -21.93
CA LEU A 232 -18.50 13.36 -23.37
C LEU A 232 -19.93 13.29 -23.92
N GLU A 233 -20.87 12.70 -23.19
CA GLU A 233 -22.29 12.66 -23.54
C GLU A 233 -22.90 14.06 -23.54
N SER A 234 -22.54 14.93 -22.57
CA SER A 234 -23.00 16.31 -22.52
C SER A 234 -22.44 17.15 -23.69
N ALA A 235 -21.15 17.01 -24.00
CA ALA A 235 -20.53 17.69 -25.14
C ALA A 235 -21.14 17.24 -26.48
N ARG A 236 -21.40 15.95 -26.64
CA ARG A 236 -22.08 15.42 -27.83
C ARG A 236 -23.46 15.99 -27.99
N ARG A 237 -24.24 16.11 -26.87
CA ARG A 237 -25.57 16.74 -26.91
C ARG A 237 -25.49 18.21 -27.29
N LEU A 238 -24.55 18.95 -26.68
CA LEU A 238 -24.34 20.36 -27.00
C LEU A 238 -24.04 20.53 -28.50
N ALA A 239 -23.13 19.77 -29.08
CA ALA A 239 -22.83 19.81 -30.50
C ALA A 239 -24.05 19.44 -31.36
N GLN A 240 -24.93 18.54 -30.87
CA GLN A 240 -26.17 18.19 -31.54
C GLN A 240 -27.21 19.34 -31.48
N GLU A 241 -27.39 19.96 -30.33
CA GLU A 241 -28.29 21.09 -30.13
C GLU A 241 -27.89 22.28 -31.00
N MET A 242 -26.61 22.65 -30.96
CA MET A 242 -26.06 23.72 -31.80
C MET A 242 -26.17 23.41 -33.30
N GLY A 243 -25.90 22.17 -33.70
CA GLY A 243 -26.06 21.73 -35.08
C GLY A 243 -27.49 21.80 -35.57
N THR A 244 -28.48 21.51 -34.71
CA THR A 244 -29.93 21.62 -35.08
C THR A 244 -30.37 23.06 -35.15
N GLU A 245 -29.88 23.94 -34.31
CA GLU A 245 -30.15 25.37 -34.34
C GLU A 245 -29.57 26.04 -35.59
N LEU A 246 -28.30 25.76 -35.91
CA LEU A 246 -27.66 26.22 -37.15
C LEU A 246 -28.39 25.74 -38.40
N LEU A 247 -28.87 24.50 -38.40
CA LEU A 247 -29.71 23.97 -39.50
C LEU A 247 -31.00 24.77 -39.64
N ALA A 248 -31.70 25.11 -38.55
CA ALA A 248 -32.93 25.91 -38.59
C ALA A 248 -32.66 27.31 -39.16
N GLN A 249 -31.53 27.95 -38.73
CA GLN A 249 -31.13 29.26 -39.24
C GLN A 249 -30.74 29.18 -40.73
N HIS A 250 -29.96 28.19 -41.14
CA HIS A 250 -29.63 27.94 -42.55
C HIS A 250 -30.89 27.75 -43.40
N ASP A 251 -31.85 26.94 -42.98
CA ASP A 251 -33.07 26.68 -43.74
C ASP A 251 -33.95 27.93 -43.84
N ALA A 252 -33.98 28.78 -42.81
CA ALA A 252 -34.67 30.07 -42.84
C ALA A 252 -34.04 31.02 -43.84
N LEU A 253 -32.69 31.15 -43.81
CA LEU A 253 -31.95 31.98 -44.75
C LEU A 253 -32.05 31.45 -46.17
N GLN A 254 -31.97 30.14 -46.37
CA GLN A 254 -32.13 29.52 -47.68
C GLN A 254 -33.50 29.77 -48.30
N ARG A 255 -34.56 29.77 -47.48
CA ARG A 255 -35.93 30.14 -47.93
C ARG A 255 -35.95 31.58 -48.39
N ARG A 256 -35.41 32.52 -47.60
CA ARG A 256 -35.34 33.96 -47.95
C ARG A 256 -34.58 34.15 -49.27
N VAL A 257 -33.38 33.61 -49.41
CA VAL A 257 -32.57 33.70 -50.62
C VAL A 257 -33.26 33.06 -51.83
N ARG A 258 -34.06 32.01 -51.65
CA ARG A 258 -34.84 31.39 -52.73
C ARG A 258 -36.00 32.28 -53.16
N GLU A 259 -36.66 32.96 -52.24
CA GLU A 259 -37.75 33.89 -52.53
C GLU A 259 -37.25 35.17 -53.24
N GLU A 260 -36.05 35.64 -52.89
CA GLU A 260 -35.43 36.79 -53.49
C GLU A 260 -34.70 36.52 -54.82
N LYS A 261 -34.54 35.26 -55.20
CA LYS A 261 -33.85 34.81 -56.41
C LYS A 261 -34.38 35.48 -57.71
N PRO A 262 -35.71 35.65 -57.95
CA PRO A 262 -36.19 36.34 -59.13
C PRO A 262 -35.81 37.83 -59.15
N GLN A 263 -35.85 38.51 -58.00
CA GLN A 263 -35.42 39.93 -57.86
C GLN A 263 -33.90 40.09 -58.13
N LYS A 264 -33.10 39.14 -57.67
CA LYS A 264 -31.68 39.05 -57.95
C LYS A 264 -31.36 39.02 -59.42
N GLU A 265 -32.10 38.18 -60.18
CA GLU A 265 -31.89 38.04 -61.62
C GLU A 265 -32.30 39.29 -62.38
N GLU A 266 -33.42 39.95 -61.96
CA GLU A 266 -33.84 41.24 -62.48
C GLU A 266 -32.82 42.34 -62.18
N THR A 267 -32.31 42.44 -60.94
CA THR A 267 -31.32 43.43 -60.53
C THR A 267 -29.99 43.21 -61.28
N LYS A 268 -29.62 41.95 -61.53
CA LYS A 268 -28.41 41.63 -62.29
C LYS A 268 -28.53 42.03 -63.73
N GLN A 269 -29.73 41.83 -64.36
CA GLN A 269 -30.01 42.31 -65.74
C GLN A 269 -29.98 43.81 -65.78
N GLN A 270 -30.59 44.51 -64.82
CA GLN A 270 -30.55 45.97 -64.68
C GLN A 270 -29.13 46.49 -64.51
N ALA A 271 -28.30 45.83 -63.66
CA ALA A 271 -26.91 46.18 -63.48
C ALA A 271 -26.08 46.04 -64.75
N VAL A 272 -26.33 45.03 -65.58
CA VAL A 272 -25.71 44.82 -66.90
C VAL A 272 -26.15 45.94 -67.87
N GLU A 273 -27.43 46.32 -67.86
CA GLU A 273 -27.93 47.40 -68.71
C GLU A 273 -27.40 48.75 -68.25
N LEU A 274 -27.38 49.04 -66.93
CA LEU A 274 -26.78 50.25 -66.33
C LEU A 274 -25.30 50.36 -66.68
N ARG A 275 -24.58 49.25 -66.69
CA ARG A 275 -23.17 49.20 -67.11
C ARG A 275 -22.99 49.59 -68.59
N LYS A 276 -23.90 49.13 -69.44
CA LYS A 276 -23.96 49.53 -70.88
C LYS A 276 -24.34 50.99 -71.07
N GLY A 277 -25.32 51.49 -70.29
CA GLY A 277 -25.78 52.89 -70.29
C GLY A 277 -24.79 53.87 -69.64
N ALA A 278 -24.00 53.45 -68.63
CA ALA A 278 -22.95 54.26 -68.04
C ALA A 278 -21.83 54.58 -69.02
N ALA A 279 -21.53 53.70 -69.96
CA ALA A 279 -20.63 53.98 -71.10
C ALA A 279 -21.18 55.07 -72.04
N ALA A 280 -22.51 55.38 -71.99
CA ALA A 280 -23.17 56.42 -72.77
C ALA A 280 -23.50 57.70 -72.01
N GLY A 281 -23.09 57.84 -70.72
CA GLY A 281 -23.22 59.04 -69.94
C GLY A 281 -24.61 59.39 -69.36
N ALA A 282 -25.58 58.44 -69.35
CA ALA A 282 -26.99 58.71 -69.05
C ALA A 282 -27.55 58.01 -67.77
N VAL A 283 -26.66 57.71 -66.76
CA VAL A 283 -27.10 56.92 -65.58
C VAL A 283 -27.03 57.76 -64.33
N SER A 284 -28.11 57.76 -63.50
CA SER A 284 -28.14 58.36 -62.16
C SER A 284 -27.26 57.59 -61.17
N LYS A 285 -26.45 58.32 -60.34
CA LYS A 285 -25.61 57.71 -59.28
C LYS A 285 -26.45 56.90 -58.29
N GLU A 286 -27.69 57.31 -58.07
CA GLU A 286 -28.60 56.73 -57.07
C GLU A 286 -29.10 55.32 -57.49
N THR A 287 -29.46 55.14 -58.77
CA THR A 287 -29.88 53.85 -59.29
C THR A 287 -28.73 52.84 -59.37
N THR A 288 -27.50 53.32 -59.63
CA THR A 288 -26.29 52.47 -59.61
C THR A 288 -25.95 52.04 -58.20
N ALA A 289 -26.04 52.95 -57.21
CA ALA A 289 -25.79 52.63 -55.83
C ALA A 289 -26.77 51.58 -55.26
N THR A 290 -28.06 51.70 -55.61
CA THR A 290 -29.12 50.76 -55.19
C THR A 290 -28.86 49.35 -55.79
N ALA A 291 -28.55 49.28 -57.08
CA ALA A 291 -28.24 47.99 -57.74
C ALA A 291 -26.94 47.33 -57.16
N VAL A 292 -25.93 48.12 -56.85
CA VAL A 292 -24.70 47.62 -56.22
C VAL A 292 -24.97 47.12 -54.81
N ASN A 293 -25.73 47.85 -53.99
CA ASN A 293 -26.11 47.42 -52.65
C ASN A 293 -26.94 46.12 -52.66
N SER A 294 -27.92 46.00 -53.53
CA SER A 294 -28.72 44.78 -53.66
C SER A 294 -27.87 43.55 -54.08
N LEU A 295 -26.94 43.73 -55.01
CA LEU A 295 -26.01 42.67 -55.42
C LEU A 295 -25.03 42.31 -54.33
N LYS A 296 -24.62 43.25 -53.52
CA LYS A 296 -23.77 43.03 -52.35
C LYS A 296 -24.52 42.17 -51.31
N HIS A 297 -25.75 42.55 -50.95
CA HIS A 297 -26.61 41.78 -50.06
C HIS A 297 -26.75 40.32 -50.52
N PHE A 298 -27.07 40.09 -51.80
CA PHE A 298 -27.15 38.71 -52.33
C PHE A 298 -25.84 37.97 -52.26
N SER A 299 -24.70 38.64 -52.45
CA SER A 299 -23.40 38.03 -52.28
C SER A 299 -23.11 37.63 -50.84
N ASP A 300 -23.47 38.51 -49.90
CA ASP A 300 -23.25 38.33 -48.48
C ASP A 300 -24.13 37.21 -47.92
N ASP A 301 -25.43 37.15 -48.30
CA ASP A 301 -26.33 36.03 -47.99
C ASP A 301 -25.80 34.68 -48.51
N GLN A 302 -25.20 34.65 -49.71
CA GLN A 302 -24.65 33.42 -50.27
C GLN A 302 -23.36 32.99 -49.54
N LYS A 303 -22.56 33.89 -49.07
CA LYS A 303 -21.39 33.60 -48.21
C LYS A 303 -21.85 33.08 -46.86
N LEU A 304 -22.89 33.73 -46.26
CA LEU A 304 -23.45 33.34 -44.98
C LEU A 304 -24.01 31.93 -45.03
N LEU A 305 -24.76 31.56 -46.11
CA LEU A 305 -25.19 30.16 -46.33
C LEU A 305 -24.00 29.19 -46.40
N SER A 306 -22.91 29.54 -47.08
CA SER A 306 -21.73 28.72 -47.17
C SER A 306 -21.04 28.55 -45.81
N ASP A 307 -21.04 29.57 -44.99
CA ASP A 307 -20.44 29.52 -43.66
C ASP A 307 -21.33 28.73 -42.70
N PHE A 308 -22.68 28.85 -42.75
CA PHE A 308 -23.57 27.93 -42.03
C PHE A 308 -23.36 26.47 -42.44
N ASP A 309 -23.15 26.19 -43.72
CA ASP A 309 -22.82 24.84 -44.18
C ASP A 309 -21.53 24.30 -43.61
N LYS A 310 -20.50 25.14 -43.41
CA LYS A 310 -19.24 24.77 -42.77
C LYS A 310 -19.46 24.50 -41.28
N ARG A 311 -20.12 25.43 -40.59
CA ARG A 311 -20.42 25.31 -39.14
C ARG A 311 -21.25 24.07 -38.83
N ILE A 312 -22.28 23.77 -39.65
CA ILE A 312 -23.09 22.54 -39.55
C ILE A 312 -22.20 21.29 -39.72
N ARG A 313 -21.28 21.32 -40.67
CA ARG A 313 -20.33 20.20 -40.84
C ARG A 313 -19.42 20.05 -39.63
N ASP A 314 -18.89 21.13 -39.08
CA ASP A 314 -18.03 21.11 -37.92
C ASP A 314 -18.76 20.57 -36.68
N GLN A 315 -20.02 20.97 -36.46
CA GLN A 315 -20.83 20.40 -35.39
C GLN A 315 -21.13 18.89 -35.58
N ARG A 316 -21.33 18.44 -36.81
CA ARG A 316 -21.47 17.00 -37.12
C ARG A 316 -20.16 16.24 -36.88
N ASN A 317 -19.03 16.80 -37.29
CA ASN A 317 -17.72 16.21 -37.05
C ASN A 317 -17.43 16.10 -35.56
N LEU A 318 -17.73 17.15 -34.77
CA LEU A 318 -17.63 17.10 -33.31
C LEU A 318 -18.51 16.00 -32.70
N GLN A 319 -19.75 15.86 -33.17
CA GLN A 319 -20.65 14.77 -32.73
C GLN A 319 -20.05 13.39 -33.02
N GLU A 320 -19.43 13.21 -34.19
CA GLU A 320 -18.81 11.94 -34.58
C GLU A 320 -17.56 11.66 -33.74
N ILE A 321 -16.70 12.65 -33.52
CA ILE A 321 -15.49 12.54 -32.69
C ILE A 321 -15.87 12.17 -31.26
N TYR A 322 -16.83 12.89 -30.67
CA TYR A 322 -17.30 12.58 -29.32
C TYR A 322 -17.99 11.21 -29.25
N GLY A 323 -18.67 10.78 -30.33
CA GLY A 323 -19.22 9.44 -30.48
C GLY A 323 -18.18 8.33 -30.48
N ASN A 324 -17.10 8.52 -31.24
CA ASN A 324 -15.96 7.62 -31.30
C ASN A 324 -15.24 7.54 -29.95
N TRP A 325 -15.03 8.69 -29.31
CA TRP A 325 -14.40 8.75 -27.99
C TRP A 325 -15.26 8.07 -26.91
N LEU A 326 -16.57 8.24 -26.93
CA LEU A 326 -17.51 7.50 -26.09
C LEU A 326 -17.40 5.98 -26.28
N GLY A 327 -17.19 5.53 -27.54
CA GLY A 327 -16.94 4.12 -27.84
C GLY A 327 -15.69 3.58 -27.14
N LEU A 328 -14.58 4.31 -27.20
CA LEU A 328 -13.34 3.96 -26.49
C LEU A 328 -13.54 3.94 -24.97
N THR A 329 -14.16 4.98 -24.42
CA THR A 329 -14.42 5.09 -22.97
C THR A 329 -15.30 3.94 -22.46
N ARG A 330 -16.32 3.53 -23.21
CA ARG A 330 -17.17 2.37 -22.88
C ARG A 330 -16.41 1.05 -22.89
N ASN A 331 -15.46 0.88 -23.81
CA ASN A 331 -14.60 -0.30 -23.84
C ASN A 331 -13.68 -0.35 -22.62
N GLN A 332 -13.11 0.78 -22.22
CA GLN A 332 -12.30 0.91 -20.99
C GLN A 332 -13.16 0.63 -19.74
N GLU A 333 -14.38 1.17 -19.67
CA GLU A 333 -15.30 0.93 -18.56
C GLU A 333 -15.63 -0.57 -18.42
N ARG A 334 -15.88 -1.28 -19.54
CA ARG A 334 -16.08 -2.73 -19.54
C ARG A 334 -14.86 -3.50 -19.07
N ALA A 335 -13.66 -3.11 -19.51
CA ALA A 335 -12.42 -3.75 -19.07
C ALA A 335 -12.22 -3.61 -17.55
N VAL A 336 -12.46 -2.43 -17.00
CA VAL A 336 -12.41 -2.18 -15.55
C VAL A 336 -13.48 -2.99 -14.81
N LEU A 337 -14.72 -3.06 -15.31
CA LEU A 337 -15.78 -3.91 -14.73
C LEU A 337 -15.37 -5.38 -14.70
N HIS A 338 -14.78 -5.91 -15.80
CA HIS A 338 -14.29 -7.28 -15.81
C HIS A 338 -13.17 -7.50 -14.77
N SER A 339 -12.27 -6.53 -14.60
CA SER A 339 -11.23 -6.63 -13.57
C SER A 339 -11.81 -6.61 -12.14
N MET A 340 -12.85 -5.81 -11.88
CA MET A 340 -13.59 -5.80 -10.61
C MET A 340 -14.26 -7.14 -10.31
N VAL A 341 -14.97 -7.71 -11.31
CA VAL A 341 -15.58 -9.03 -11.17
C VAL A 341 -14.53 -10.09 -10.85
N ARG A 342 -13.39 -10.06 -11.53
CA ARG A 342 -12.25 -10.95 -11.23
C ARG A 342 -11.74 -10.79 -9.80
N SER A 343 -11.60 -9.57 -9.31
CA SER A 343 -11.18 -9.30 -7.93
C SER A 343 -12.20 -9.82 -6.91
N ILE A 344 -13.49 -9.65 -7.17
CA ILE A 344 -14.57 -10.21 -6.33
C ILE A 344 -14.54 -11.74 -6.34
N LEU A 345 -14.31 -12.38 -7.50
CA LEU A 345 -14.14 -13.83 -7.60
C LEU A 345 -12.95 -14.34 -6.79
N TRP A 346 -11.82 -13.61 -6.78
CA TRP A 346 -10.68 -13.95 -5.93
C TRP A 346 -11.03 -13.87 -4.44
N ILE A 347 -11.74 -12.84 -3.99
CA ILE A 347 -12.22 -12.72 -2.61
C ILE A 347 -13.13 -13.90 -2.26
N LEU A 348 -14.08 -14.24 -3.12
CA LEU A 348 -14.99 -15.36 -2.92
C LEU A 348 -14.23 -16.70 -2.85
N LEU A 349 -13.24 -16.90 -3.72
CA LEU A 349 -12.36 -18.08 -3.70
C LEU A 349 -11.59 -18.19 -2.38
N ILE A 350 -11.00 -17.09 -1.89
CA ILE A 350 -10.28 -17.07 -0.60
C ILE A 350 -11.22 -17.45 0.54
N VAL A 351 -12.44 -16.91 0.56
CA VAL A 351 -13.45 -17.24 1.59
C VAL A 351 -13.82 -18.72 1.54
N VAL A 352 -14.04 -19.27 0.34
CA VAL A 352 -14.37 -20.70 0.15
C VAL A 352 -13.19 -21.58 0.60
N LEU A 353 -11.95 -21.23 0.24
CA LEU A 353 -10.75 -21.97 0.66
C LEU A 353 -10.54 -21.91 2.18
N ALA A 354 -10.74 -20.76 2.81
CA ALA A 354 -10.67 -20.62 4.27
C ALA A 354 -11.74 -21.46 4.98
N TYR A 355 -12.94 -21.50 4.40
CA TYR A 355 -14.03 -22.34 4.90
C TYR A 355 -13.72 -23.84 4.72
N ALA A 356 -13.32 -24.26 3.52
CA ALA A 356 -12.93 -25.63 3.24
C ALA A 356 -11.75 -26.10 4.12
N GLY A 357 -10.74 -25.25 4.30
CA GLY A 357 -9.64 -25.49 5.21
C GLY A 357 -10.10 -25.68 6.66
N SER A 358 -11.04 -24.85 7.13
CA SER A 358 -11.61 -25.00 8.46
C SER A 358 -12.40 -26.30 8.63
N LEU A 359 -13.10 -26.74 7.58
CA LEU A 359 -13.79 -28.04 7.57
C LEU A 359 -12.79 -29.21 7.59
N LEU A 360 -11.71 -29.10 6.80
CA LEU A 360 -10.64 -30.10 6.76
C LEU A 360 -9.96 -30.26 8.12
N VAL A 361 -9.57 -29.16 8.75
CA VAL A 361 -9.03 -29.15 10.12
C VAL A 361 -10.01 -29.82 11.08
N ASN A 362 -11.30 -29.47 10.99
CA ASN A 362 -12.33 -30.10 11.82
C ASN A 362 -12.45 -31.61 11.57
N ARG A 363 -12.28 -32.06 10.32
CA ARG A 363 -12.37 -33.47 9.95
C ARG A 363 -11.16 -34.26 10.44
N LEU A 364 -9.95 -33.72 10.25
CA LEU A 364 -8.69 -34.33 10.70
C LEU A 364 -8.66 -34.53 12.22
N PHE A 365 -9.03 -33.48 12.98
CA PHE A 365 -9.03 -33.53 14.44
C PHE A 365 -10.22 -34.26 15.06
N ARG A 366 -11.21 -34.65 14.27
CA ARG A 366 -12.37 -35.43 14.77
C ARG A 366 -12.02 -36.92 15.03
N HIS A 367 -11.00 -37.41 14.33
CA HIS A 367 -10.53 -38.83 14.47
C HIS A 367 -9.38 -38.95 15.49
N ALA A 368 -8.82 -37.84 15.98
CA ALA A 368 -7.83 -37.89 17.05
C ALA A 368 -8.55 -37.99 18.42
N ALA A 369 -8.14 -38.96 19.22
CA ALA A 369 -8.79 -39.36 20.48
C ALA A 369 -9.12 -38.17 21.40
N PRO A 370 -10.30 -38.14 22.05
CA PRO A 370 -10.82 -36.99 22.80
C PRO A 370 -10.08 -36.63 24.09
N GLU A 371 -9.12 -37.46 24.53
CA GLU A 371 -8.50 -37.31 25.86
C GLU A 371 -7.35 -36.32 25.99
N LYS A 372 -6.83 -35.79 24.86
CA LYS A 372 -5.67 -34.87 24.93
C LYS A 372 -6.09 -33.39 24.81
N LYS A 373 -6.20 -32.69 25.94
CA LYS A 373 -6.53 -31.26 26.01
C LYS A 373 -5.67 -30.36 25.09
N HIS A 374 -4.41 -30.72 24.86
CA HIS A 374 -3.49 -30.02 23.96
C HIS A 374 -3.93 -30.02 22.49
N LEU A 375 -4.63 -31.05 22.01
CA LEU A 375 -5.13 -31.14 20.63
C LEU A 375 -6.28 -30.16 20.37
N LEU A 376 -7.09 -29.83 21.39
CA LEU A 376 -8.16 -28.85 21.27
C LEU A 376 -7.59 -27.43 21.10
N THR A 377 -6.54 -27.10 21.86
CA THR A 377 -5.83 -25.80 21.74
C THR A 377 -5.15 -25.69 20.38
N LEU A 378 -4.44 -26.72 19.94
CA LEU A 378 -3.78 -26.75 18.62
C LEU A 378 -4.78 -26.54 17.48
N ARG A 379 -5.94 -27.21 17.53
CA ARG A 379 -7.03 -26.99 16.56
C ARG A 379 -7.51 -25.56 16.53
N GLY A 380 -7.65 -24.93 17.73
CA GLY A 380 -8.02 -23.52 17.85
C GLY A 380 -7.02 -22.60 17.16
N VAL A 381 -5.73 -22.80 17.45
CA VAL A 381 -4.63 -22.02 16.88
C VAL A 381 -4.57 -22.14 15.36
N ILE A 382 -4.59 -23.38 14.81
CA ILE A 382 -4.54 -23.61 13.36
C ILE A 382 -5.73 -22.93 12.66
N ARG A 383 -6.93 -23.03 13.23
CA ARG A 383 -8.12 -22.40 12.66
C ARG A 383 -8.03 -20.88 12.69
N PHE A 384 -7.55 -20.31 13.79
CA PHE A 384 -7.34 -18.86 13.90
C PHE A 384 -6.29 -18.37 12.89
N SER A 385 -5.16 -19.08 12.77
CA SER A 385 -4.11 -18.76 11.79
C SER A 385 -4.64 -18.81 10.36
N LEU A 386 -5.43 -19.81 10.00
CA LEU A 386 -6.03 -19.94 8.68
C LEU A 386 -6.99 -18.77 8.37
N GLN A 387 -7.80 -18.37 9.36
CA GLN A 387 -8.69 -17.21 9.22
C GLN A 387 -7.92 -15.91 9.11
N ALA A 388 -6.87 -15.71 9.92
CA ALA A 388 -6.02 -14.53 9.88
C ALA A 388 -5.32 -14.38 8.51
N VAL A 389 -4.77 -15.47 7.96
CA VAL A 389 -4.19 -15.50 6.61
C VAL A 389 -5.24 -15.18 5.55
N GLY A 390 -6.45 -15.76 5.65
CA GLY A 390 -7.56 -15.46 4.74
C GLY A 390 -7.96 -13.99 4.75
N VAL A 391 -8.09 -13.38 5.93
CA VAL A 391 -8.39 -11.95 6.07
C VAL A 391 -7.27 -11.09 5.47
N LEU A 392 -6.01 -11.43 5.75
CA LEU A 392 -4.87 -10.69 5.21
C LEU A 392 -4.83 -10.76 3.67
N ALA A 393 -5.11 -11.95 3.10
CA ALA A 393 -5.18 -12.12 1.65
C ALA A 393 -6.32 -11.27 1.03
N ILE A 394 -7.49 -11.20 1.66
CA ILE A 394 -8.60 -10.34 1.22
C ILE A 394 -8.21 -8.87 1.27
N VAL A 395 -7.54 -8.43 2.34
CA VAL A 395 -7.03 -7.06 2.47
C VAL A 395 -6.09 -6.73 1.31
N PHE A 396 -5.20 -7.64 0.91
CA PHE A 396 -4.31 -7.43 -0.24
C PHE A 396 -5.06 -7.36 -1.57
N VAL A 397 -6.15 -8.09 -1.76
CA VAL A 397 -6.98 -7.97 -2.97
C VAL A 397 -7.69 -6.62 -3.00
N ILE A 398 -8.14 -6.11 -1.85
CA ILE A 398 -8.87 -4.83 -1.75
C ILE A 398 -7.92 -3.63 -1.90
N LEU A 399 -6.86 -3.58 -1.09
CA LEU A 399 -5.95 -2.42 -1.02
C LEU A 399 -4.78 -2.51 -2.01
N GLY A 400 -4.48 -3.72 -2.48
CA GLY A 400 -3.27 -4.01 -3.28
C GLY A 400 -2.08 -4.39 -2.40
N VAL A 401 -1.06 -4.94 -3.06
CA VAL A 401 0.21 -5.28 -2.43
C VAL A 401 1.07 -4.01 -2.37
N PRO A 402 1.54 -3.59 -1.19
CA PRO A 402 2.42 -2.43 -1.07
C PRO A 402 3.72 -2.61 -1.89
N ASN A 403 4.20 -1.56 -2.53
CA ASN A 403 5.45 -1.61 -3.30
C ASN A 403 6.67 -2.01 -2.45
N GLN A 404 6.59 -1.79 -1.13
CA GLN A 404 7.64 -2.16 -0.17
C GLN A 404 7.48 -3.58 0.39
N MET A 405 6.61 -4.42 -0.20
CA MET A 405 6.35 -5.78 0.29
C MET A 405 7.61 -6.64 0.41
N PRO A 406 8.58 -6.61 -0.53
CA PRO A 406 9.84 -7.34 -0.36
C PRO A 406 10.60 -6.95 0.90
N THR A 407 10.65 -5.66 1.23
CA THR A 407 11.30 -5.15 2.45
C THR A 407 10.56 -5.58 3.72
N ILE A 408 9.22 -5.51 3.70
CA ILE A 408 8.37 -5.96 4.83
C ILE A 408 8.56 -7.46 5.07
N LEU A 409 8.54 -8.28 4.00
CA LEU A 409 8.76 -9.73 4.09
C LEU A 409 10.19 -10.06 4.57
N GLY A 410 11.19 -9.32 4.10
CA GLY A 410 12.57 -9.47 4.56
C GLY A 410 12.71 -9.19 6.04
N LEU A 411 12.15 -8.08 6.52
CA LEU A 411 12.17 -7.70 7.93
C LEU A 411 11.37 -8.68 8.81
N ALA A 412 10.18 -9.08 8.35
CA ALA A 412 9.35 -10.08 9.03
C ALA A 412 10.04 -11.45 9.08
N GLY A 413 10.71 -11.86 7.99
CA GLY A 413 11.51 -13.09 7.92
C GLY A 413 12.70 -13.06 8.89
N ALA A 414 13.43 -11.96 8.94
CA ALA A 414 14.52 -11.77 9.89
C ALA A 414 14.02 -11.82 11.34
N GLY A 415 12.93 -11.10 11.65
CA GLY A 415 12.31 -11.15 12.97
C GLY A 415 11.82 -12.55 13.36
N LEU A 416 11.21 -13.28 12.42
CA LEU A 416 10.76 -14.66 12.63
C LEU A 416 11.94 -15.60 12.86
N THR A 417 13.04 -15.44 12.13
CA THR A 417 14.26 -16.24 12.29
C THR A 417 14.84 -16.06 13.70
N VAL A 418 14.89 -14.82 14.18
CA VAL A 418 15.33 -14.52 15.56
C VAL A 418 14.37 -15.13 16.59
N ALA A 419 13.06 -15.01 16.38
CA ALA A 419 12.04 -15.57 17.27
C ALA A 419 12.05 -17.10 17.31
N LEU A 420 12.45 -17.76 16.22
CA LEU A 420 12.52 -19.23 16.11
C LEU A 420 13.91 -19.79 16.39
N LYS A 421 14.91 -18.94 16.73
CA LYS A 421 16.29 -19.35 16.95
C LYS A 421 16.38 -20.58 17.88
N ASP A 422 15.75 -20.51 19.05
CA ASP A 422 15.83 -21.56 20.06
C ASP A 422 15.20 -22.89 19.59
N PHE A 423 14.13 -22.81 18.81
CA PHE A 423 13.51 -23.99 18.17
C PHE A 423 14.43 -24.61 17.13
N ILE A 424 15.05 -23.77 16.30
CA ILE A 424 15.98 -24.23 15.25
C ILE A 424 17.20 -24.89 15.89
N VAL A 425 17.82 -24.23 16.86
CA VAL A 425 19.00 -24.75 17.56
C VAL A 425 18.64 -26.02 18.33
N GLY A 426 17.49 -26.07 18.99
CA GLY A 426 17.01 -27.28 19.69
C GLY A 426 16.78 -28.46 18.74
N PHE A 427 16.22 -28.22 17.55
CA PHE A 427 16.05 -29.24 16.53
C PHE A 427 17.39 -29.81 16.02
N PHE A 428 18.32 -28.93 15.67
CA PHE A 428 19.66 -29.37 15.26
C PHE A 428 20.43 -30.03 16.42
N GLY A 429 20.24 -29.56 17.67
CA GLY A 429 20.76 -30.21 18.85
C GLY A 429 20.30 -31.65 18.97
N TRP A 430 19.00 -31.92 18.76
CA TRP A 430 18.48 -33.30 18.71
C TRP A 430 19.18 -34.17 17.65
N PHE A 431 19.44 -33.60 16.47
CA PHE A 431 20.15 -34.28 15.40
C PHE A 431 21.60 -34.63 15.78
N VAL A 432 22.28 -33.69 16.47
CA VAL A 432 23.64 -33.93 17.01
C VAL A 432 23.64 -35.02 18.06
N LEU A 433 22.63 -35.04 18.96
CA LEU A 433 22.51 -36.06 20.00
C LEU A 433 22.28 -37.46 19.44
N MET A 434 21.71 -37.60 18.25
CA MET A 434 21.57 -38.91 17.56
C MET A 434 22.88 -39.38 16.91
N GLY A 435 23.91 -38.57 16.86
CA GLY A 435 25.20 -38.88 16.26
C GLY A 435 26.00 -39.92 17.05
N LYS A 436 27.16 -40.31 16.51
CA LYS A 436 28.05 -41.34 17.09
C LYS A 436 28.49 -41.03 18.55
N ASN A 437 28.71 -39.78 18.87
CA ASN A 437 29.13 -39.28 20.19
C ASN A 437 27.94 -38.67 20.98
N GLY A 438 26.72 -38.93 20.58
CA GLY A 438 25.55 -38.44 21.26
C GLY A 438 25.19 -39.18 22.51
N ILE A 439 23.98 -38.95 22.99
CA ILE A 439 23.42 -39.62 24.19
C ILE A 439 22.28 -40.53 23.78
N ARG A 440 22.00 -41.55 24.58
CA ARG A 440 20.91 -42.52 24.38
C ARG A 440 20.05 -42.59 25.62
N VAL A 441 18.83 -43.05 25.49
CA VAL A 441 17.97 -43.36 26.63
C VAL A 441 18.65 -44.47 27.46
N GLY A 442 18.76 -44.24 28.76
CA GLY A 442 19.49 -45.12 29.70
C GLY A 442 20.94 -44.69 29.93
N ASP A 443 21.48 -43.74 29.18
CA ASP A 443 22.82 -43.18 29.45
C ASP A 443 22.80 -42.31 30.69
N TRP A 444 23.91 -42.38 31.43
CA TRP A 444 24.22 -41.47 32.53
C TRP A 444 24.99 -40.28 31.99
N VAL A 445 24.44 -39.13 32.19
CA VAL A 445 25.00 -37.87 31.64
C VAL A 445 24.98 -36.76 32.65
N GLU A 446 25.83 -35.77 32.43
CA GLU A 446 25.79 -34.48 33.10
C GLU A 446 25.55 -33.42 32.06
N ILE A 447 24.46 -32.65 32.24
CA ILE A 447 24.08 -31.53 31.37
C ILE A 447 23.91 -30.32 32.24
N ASN A 448 24.70 -29.26 31.96
CA ASN A 448 24.68 -27.99 32.70
C ASN A 448 24.79 -28.21 34.24
N GLY A 449 25.67 -29.12 34.68
CA GLY A 449 25.87 -29.42 36.09
C GLY A 449 24.80 -30.31 36.75
N VAL A 450 23.81 -30.80 36.00
CA VAL A 450 22.82 -31.76 36.50
C VAL A 450 23.20 -33.16 36.03
N VAL A 451 23.47 -34.03 36.97
CA VAL A 451 23.76 -35.45 36.70
C VAL A 451 22.48 -36.28 36.76
N GLY A 452 22.31 -37.18 35.81
CA GLY A 452 21.16 -38.07 35.81
C GLY A 452 21.14 -39.06 34.66
N GLU A 453 20.15 -39.97 34.75
CA GLU A 453 19.86 -40.94 33.70
C GLU A 453 18.94 -40.33 32.64
N VAL A 454 19.24 -40.49 31.36
CA VAL A 454 18.39 -40.07 30.26
C VAL A 454 17.17 -40.97 30.15
N ILE A 455 15.98 -40.44 30.42
CA ILE A 455 14.72 -41.20 30.33
C ILE A 455 13.96 -40.94 29.02
N GLU A 456 14.17 -39.78 28.37
CA GLU A 456 13.49 -39.44 27.12
C GLU A 456 14.34 -38.47 26.32
N ILE A 457 14.43 -38.69 25.01
CA ILE A 457 15.03 -37.76 24.04
C ILE A 457 13.95 -37.39 23.04
N GLY A 458 13.32 -36.26 23.26
CA GLY A 458 12.34 -35.69 22.34
C GLY A 458 12.99 -34.77 21.30
N LEU A 459 12.21 -34.35 20.31
CA LEU A 459 12.67 -33.49 19.20
C LEU A 459 13.29 -32.17 19.65
N LEU A 460 12.78 -31.56 20.71
CA LEU A 460 13.22 -30.24 21.18
C LEU A 460 13.83 -30.31 22.59
N ARG A 461 13.61 -31.36 23.32
CA ARG A 461 14.04 -31.49 24.72
C ARG A 461 14.45 -32.91 25.08
N THR A 462 15.43 -33.01 25.94
CA THR A 462 15.88 -34.24 26.61
C THR A 462 15.49 -34.18 28.06
N VAL A 463 14.99 -35.29 28.61
CA VAL A 463 14.53 -35.39 29.99
C VAL A 463 15.45 -36.35 30.75
N LEU A 464 16.00 -35.87 31.87
CA LEU A 464 16.82 -36.66 32.80
C LEU A 464 16.03 -37.02 34.05
N LEU A 465 16.30 -38.16 34.60
CA LEU A 465 15.99 -38.49 36.00
C LEU A 465 17.21 -38.10 36.85
N GLU A 466 17.05 -37.05 37.63
CA GLU A 466 18.16 -36.44 38.39
C GLU A 466 18.67 -37.38 39.46
N THR A 467 19.99 -37.40 39.56
CA THR A 467 20.71 -38.14 40.60
C THR A 467 21.83 -37.29 41.20
N GLY A 468 21.86 -37.14 42.49
CA GLY A 468 23.04 -36.66 43.21
C GLY A 468 23.22 -35.16 43.42
N ASN A 469 22.54 -34.31 42.70
CA ASN A 469 22.80 -32.86 42.80
C ASN A 469 22.18 -32.20 44.03
N TRP A 470 21.31 -32.86 44.77
CA TRP A 470 20.65 -32.26 45.94
C TRP A 470 21.12 -32.86 47.28
N THR A 471 21.82 -33.95 47.22
CA THR A 471 22.40 -34.58 48.41
C THR A 471 23.85 -34.91 48.17
N ASP A 472 24.73 -34.60 49.08
CA ASP A 472 26.17 -34.95 49.01
C ASP A 472 26.39 -36.47 48.90
N THR A 473 25.34 -37.25 49.13
CA THR A 473 25.34 -38.69 49.12
C THR A 473 25.04 -39.31 47.74
N GLY A 474 24.62 -38.53 46.74
CA GLY A 474 24.38 -38.99 45.36
C GLY A 474 23.17 -39.90 45.13
N HIS A 475 22.16 -39.82 46.01
CA HIS A 475 20.92 -40.56 45.84
C HIS A 475 20.06 -40.02 44.66
N PRO A 476 19.33 -40.90 43.95
CA PRO A 476 18.30 -40.46 43.02
C PRO A 476 17.26 -39.62 43.71
N THR A 477 17.07 -38.36 43.25
CA THR A 477 16.07 -37.47 43.84
C THR A 477 14.65 -37.73 43.33
N GLY A 478 14.49 -38.52 42.28
CA GLY A 478 13.21 -38.80 41.62
C GLY A 478 12.69 -37.62 40.79
N ARG A 479 13.39 -36.50 40.73
CA ARG A 479 13.01 -35.32 39.94
C ARG A 479 13.33 -35.56 38.47
N LYS A 480 12.41 -35.12 37.60
CA LYS A 480 12.62 -35.07 36.16
C LYS A 480 13.02 -33.67 35.76
N VAL A 481 14.18 -33.54 35.12
CA VAL A 481 14.70 -32.28 34.63
C VAL A 481 14.68 -32.31 33.10
N ALA A 482 14.05 -31.32 32.47
CA ALA A 482 13.95 -31.23 31.04
C ALA A 482 14.88 -30.11 30.54
N PHE A 483 15.80 -30.46 29.64
CA PHE A 483 16.70 -29.54 28.97
C PHE A 483 16.27 -29.36 27.53
N VAL A 484 16.33 -28.14 27.00
CA VAL A 484 16.20 -27.90 25.57
C VAL A 484 17.46 -28.44 24.89
N ASN A 485 17.31 -29.16 23.76
CA ASN A 485 18.43 -29.84 23.08
C ASN A 485 19.49 -28.88 22.53
N SER A 486 19.29 -27.56 22.63
CA SER A 486 20.29 -26.53 22.26
C SER A 486 21.62 -26.71 22.99
N PHE A 487 21.61 -27.32 24.20
CA PHE A 487 22.83 -27.62 24.95
C PHE A 487 23.84 -28.48 24.15
N ALA A 488 23.39 -29.28 23.22
CA ALA A 488 24.26 -30.10 22.37
C ALA A 488 25.09 -29.30 21.36
N ILE A 489 24.71 -28.05 21.09
CA ILE A 489 25.38 -27.13 20.16
C ILE A 489 26.03 -25.95 20.89
N GLU A 490 25.28 -25.33 21.81
CA GLU A 490 25.70 -24.09 22.50
C GLU A 490 26.46 -24.35 23.80
N GLY A 491 26.34 -25.58 24.34
CA GLY A 491 26.95 -25.98 25.60
C GLY A 491 27.88 -27.19 25.49
N HIS A 492 28.07 -27.84 26.62
CA HIS A 492 28.77 -29.10 26.71
C HIS A 492 27.98 -30.06 27.60
N TYR A 493 28.18 -31.32 27.37
CA TYR A 493 27.65 -32.39 28.21
C TYR A 493 28.67 -33.49 28.36
N PHE A 494 28.65 -34.18 29.49
CA PHE A 494 29.49 -35.33 29.77
C PHE A 494 28.62 -36.57 29.68
N ASN A 495 29.03 -37.57 28.88
CA ASN A 495 28.40 -38.85 28.81
C ASN A 495 29.30 -39.91 29.44
N PHE A 496 28.89 -40.42 30.60
CA PHE A 496 29.64 -41.43 31.35
C PHE A 496 29.45 -42.83 30.76
N SER A 497 28.52 -43.02 29.88
CA SER A 497 28.18 -44.35 29.30
C SER A 497 28.98 -44.71 28.05
N THR A 498 29.69 -43.75 27.43
CA THR A 498 30.42 -43.95 26.17
C THR A 498 31.62 -44.91 26.30
N THR A 499 32.18 -45.06 27.50
CA THR A 499 33.32 -45.93 27.83
C THR A 499 32.93 -47.06 28.75
N GLY A 500 31.69 -47.61 28.63
CA GLY A 500 31.21 -48.71 29.44
C GLY A 500 30.61 -48.29 30.77
N GLN A 501 30.21 -47.04 30.92
CA GLN A 501 29.62 -46.47 32.15
C GLN A 501 30.60 -46.42 33.34
N TRP A 502 31.90 -46.56 33.12
CA TRP A 502 32.90 -46.54 34.16
C TRP A 502 33.39 -45.11 34.46
N LEU A 503 33.42 -44.78 35.76
CA LEU A 503 33.91 -43.49 36.22
C LEU A 503 34.84 -43.64 37.45
N TRP A 504 35.71 -42.71 37.58
CA TRP A 504 36.51 -42.58 38.79
C TRP A 504 35.68 -41.86 39.86
N ASP A 505 35.58 -42.49 41.05
CA ASP A 505 34.97 -41.90 42.22
C ASP A 505 36.02 -41.76 43.31
N GLU A 506 35.76 -40.85 44.25
CA GLU A 506 36.70 -40.52 45.29
C GLU A 506 35.99 -40.43 46.63
N LEU A 507 36.62 -41.08 47.63
CA LEU A 507 36.20 -41.03 49.03
C LEU A 507 37.20 -40.22 49.82
N GLN A 508 36.71 -39.43 50.74
CA GLN A 508 37.54 -38.67 51.67
C GLN A 508 37.34 -39.20 53.07
N VAL A 509 38.47 -39.56 53.71
CA VAL A 509 38.49 -40.10 55.07
C VAL A 509 39.51 -39.32 55.87
N GLU A 510 39.11 -38.68 56.93
CA GLU A 510 40.00 -37.89 57.80
C GLU A 510 40.49 -38.77 58.97
N VAL A 511 41.80 -38.78 59.18
CA VAL A 511 42.48 -39.47 60.29
C VAL A 511 43.03 -38.42 61.25
N GLY A 512 42.60 -38.48 62.50
CA GLY A 512 42.96 -37.48 63.52
C GLY A 512 44.45 -37.45 63.87
N GLN A 513 44.85 -36.37 64.45
CA GLN A 513 46.23 -36.17 64.88
C GLN A 513 46.69 -37.25 65.89
N GLY A 514 47.88 -37.77 65.68
CA GLY A 514 48.52 -38.76 66.59
C GLY A 514 48.41 -40.22 66.15
N ALA A 515 47.56 -40.58 65.15
CA ALA A 515 47.57 -41.89 64.57
C ALA A 515 48.57 -41.99 63.41
N ASN A 516 49.35 -43.11 63.36
CA ASN A 516 50.21 -43.36 62.23
C ASN A 516 49.32 -43.75 61.02
N PRO A 517 49.30 -42.96 59.94
CA PRO A 517 48.37 -43.21 58.81
C PRO A 517 48.80 -44.40 57.90
N TYR A 518 50.11 -44.74 57.91
CA TYR A 518 50.63 -45.70 56.92
C TYR A 518 50.07 -47.16 57.02
N PRO A 519 49.96 -47.75 58.23
CA PRO A 519 49.33 -49.09 58.32
C PRO A 519 47.88 -49.09 57.89
N LEU A 520 47.20 -47.96 58.14
CA LEU A 520 45.79 -47.77 57.76
C LEU A 520 45.64 -47.60 56.24
N VAL A 521 46.58 -46.89 55.61
CA VAL A 521 46.62 -46.75 54.14
C VAL A 521 46.73 -48.13 53.48
N GLU A 522 47.65 -49.00 53.92
CA GLU A 522 47.79 -50.34 53.37
C GLU A 522 46.55 -51.20 53.58
N ALA A 523 45.89 -51.11 54.74
CA ALA A 523 44.69 -51.87 55.02
C ALA A 523 43.51 -51.39 54.17
N ILE A 524 43.31 -50.08 54.02
CA ILE A 524 42.28 -49.50 53.17
C ILE A 524 42.56 -49.81 51.70
N GLN A 525 43.82 -49.72 51.26
CA GLN A 525 44.14 -50.05 49.87
C GLN A 525 43.81 -51.50 49.51
N ARG A 526 44.18 -52.46 50.36
CA ARG A 526 43.81 -53.85 50.16
C ARG A 526 42.28 -54.06 50.14
N LEU A 527 41.56 -53.40 51.03
CA LEU A 527 40.13 -53.49 51.10
C LEU A 527 39.46 -52.93 49.82
N VAL A 528 39.88 -51.76 49.37
CA VAL A 528 39.35 -51.11 48.15
C VAL A 528 39.71 -51.93 46.92
N GLU A 529 40.95 -52.47 46.83
CA GLU A 529 41.38 -53.37 45.75
C GLU A 529 40.54 -54.64 45.70
N GLU A 530 40.24 -55.24 46.85
CA GLU A 530 39.41 -56.44 46.93
C GLU A 530 37.97 -56.17 46.47
N GLU A 531 37.35 -55.06 46.97
CA GLU A 531 35.96 -54.69 46.67
C GLU A 531 35.78 -54.19 45.22
N THR A 532 36.77 -53.55 44.66
CA THR A 532 36.69 -52.96 43.30
C THR A 532 37.35 -53.80 42.22
N ARG A 533 37.97 -54.93 42.57
CA ARG A 533 38.74 -55.79 41.65
C ARG A 533 37.93 -56.24 40.42
N ALA A 534 36.68 -56.63 40.63
CA ALA A 534 35.80 -57.06 39.54
C ALA A 534 35.47 -55.92 38.60
N SER A 535 35.10 -54.75 39.17
CA SER A 535 34.80 -53.53 38.42
C SER A 535 36.01 -53.01 37.67
N ALA A 536 37.19 -53.03 38.31
CA ALA A 536 38.46 -52.62 37.69
C ALA A 536 38.83 -53.50 36.49
N ALA A 537 38.78 -54.79 36.66
CA ALA A 537 39.08 -55.76 35.58
C ALA A 537 38.10 -55.63 34.40
N GLN A 538 36.84 -55.38 34.69
CA GLN A 538 35.83 -55.17 33.64
C GLN A 538 36.05 -53.86 32.93
N ALA A 539 36.32 -52.76 33.66
CA ALA A 539 36.62 -51.48 33.10
C ALA A 539 37.82 -51.50 32.16
N GLU A 540 38.94 -52.11 32.61
CA GLU A 540 40.12 -52.28 31.78
C GLU A 540 39.86 -53.06 30.49
N LYS A 541 39.06 -54.13 30.56
CA LYS A 541 38.67 -54.95 29.41
C LYS A 541 37.82 -54.15 28.42
N GLU A 542 36.91 -53.33 28.90
CA GLU A 542 36.08 -52.48 28.06
C GLU A 542 36.87 -51.30 27.45
N TRP A 543 37.76 -50.69 28.19
CA TRP A 543 38.66 -49.66 27.67
C TRP A 543 39.59 -50.19 26.59
N GLN A 544 40.10 -51.38 26.73
CA GLN A 544 40.91 -52.06 25.71
C GLN A 544 40.16 -52.33 24.41
N LYS A 545 38.82 -52.54 24.50
CA LYS A 545 37.95 -52.72 23.32
C LYS A 545 37.60 -51.40 22.64
N SER A 546 37.62 -50.29 23.35
CA SER A 546 37.35 -48.96 22.82
C SER A 546 38.53 -48.50 21.98
N ALA A 547 38.52 -48.82 20.71
CA ALA A 547 39.59 -48.52 19.76
C ALA A 547 39.88 -46.99 19.74
N GLY A 548 40.93 -46.57 20.36
CA GLY A 548 41.39 -45.18 20.35
C GLY A 548 42.34 -44.77 21.48
N TYR A 549 42.31 -45.49 22.59
CA TYR A 549 43.25 -45.22 23.69
C TYR A 549 44.50 -46.07 23.55
N ARG A 550 45.60 -45.45 23.11
CA ARG A 550 46.94 -46.09 23.06
C ARG A 550 47.63 -46.17 24.41
N GLN A 551 47.04 -45.67 25.49
CA GLN A 551 47.60 -45.77 26.85
C GLN A 551 46.88 -46.91 27.60
N SER A 552 47.66 -47.82 28.17
CA SER A 552 47.16 -48.78 29.13
C SER A 552 46.72 -48.04 30.40
N LEU A 553 45.45 -47.70 30.46
CA LEU A 553 44.86 -47.15 31.68
C LEU A 553 44.69 -48.32 32.66
N THR A 554 45.38 -48.26 33.78
CA THR A 554 45.16 -49.15 34.92
C THR A 554 44.03 -48.63 35.77
N ALA A 555 43.05 -49.50 36.06
CA ALA A 555 41.89 -49.17 36.91
C ALA A 555 42.18 -49.43 38.41
N ALA A 556 43.43 -49.59 38.77
CA ALA A 556 43.84 -49.81 40.16
C ALA A 556 43.48 -48.62 41.07
N PRO A 557 42.92 -48.90 42.26
CA PRO A 557 42.65 -47.83 43.22
C PRO A 557 43.95 -47.18 43.70
N ALA A 558 43.88 -45.92 44.06
CA ALA A 558 45.01 -45.14 44.57
C ALA A 558 44.58 -44.33 45.79
N ILE A 559 45.48 -44.22 46.77
CA ILE A 559 45.23 -43.42 47.97
C ILE A 559 46.23 -42.27 47.99
N HIS A 560 45.73 -41.06 48.06
CA HIS A 560 46.53 -39.85 48.23
C HIS A 560 46.36 -39.30 49.64
N LEU A 561 47.45 -38.91 50.26
CA LEU A 561 47.45 -38.35 51.61
C LEU A 561 47.61 -36.83 51.50
N ARG A 562 46.70 -36.11 52.14
CA ARG A 562 46.73 -34.63 52.23
C ARG A 562 46.79 -34.21 53.69
N PRO A 563 47.86 -33.52 54.16
CA PRO A 563 47.89 -32.97 55.49
C PRO A 563 46.83 -31.89 55.66
N THR A 564 46.06 -31.95 56.76
CA THR A 564 45.05 -30.95 57.15
C THR A 564 45.39 -30.42 58.53
N GLY A 565 44.76 -29.30 58.95
CA GLY A 565 44.91 -28.76 60.30
C GLY A 565 44.43 -29.67 61.42
N ALA A 566 43.50 -30.63 61.07
CA ALA A 566 42.93 -31.59 62.02
C ALA A 566 43.57 -33.00 61.97
N GLY A 567 44.46 -33.23 61.03
CA GLY A 567 45.11 -34.55 60.86
C GLY A 567 45.62 -34.80 59.43
N VAL A 568 45.32 -35.99 58.91
CA VAL A 568 45.67 -36.38 57.54
C VAL A 568 44.37 -36.83 56.86
N GLU A 569 44.02 -36.14 55.77
CA GLU A 569 42.92 -36.51 54.87
C GLU A 569 43.45 -37.57 53.88
N MET A 570 42.78 -38.72 53.82
CA MET A 570 43.03 -39.79 52.84
C MET A 570 41.99 -39.65 51.72
N GLN A 571 42.45 -39.37 50.51
CA GLN A 571 41.66 -39.34 49.31
C GLN A 571 41.80 -40.66 48.59
N ILE A 572 40.75 -41.46 48.60
CA ILE A 572 40.72 -42.83 48.09
C ILE A 572 40.02 -42.81 46.74
N ARG A 573 40.77 -42.97 45.68
CA ARG A 573 40.26 -42.99 44.30
C ARG A 573 40.07 -44.44 43.85
N TYR A 574 38.91 -44.75 43.33
CA TYR A 574 38.53 -46.07 42.85
C TYR A 574 37.65 -45.98 41.61
N ILE A 575 37.50 -47.07 40.91
CA ILE A 575 36.62 -47.13 39.74
C ILE A 575 35.32 -47.79 40.09
N THR A 576 34.21 -47.26 39.54
CA THR A 576 32.88 -47.80 39.71
C THR A 576 32.04 -47.53 38.44
N SER A 577 30.97 -48.28 38.26
CA SER A 577 29.99 -47.94 37.23
C SER A 577 29.07 -46.81 37.69
N ALA A 578 28.55 -46.04 36.76
CA ALA A 578 27.73 -44.86 37.08
C ALA A 578 26.47 -45.22 37.87
N ASN A 579 25.84 -46.33 37.56
CA ASN A 579 24.66 -46.87 38.24
C ASN A 579 24.95 -47.47 39.61
N GLU A 580 26.15 -47.98 39.86
CA GLU A 580 26.54 -48.62 41.14
C GLU A 580 27.32 -47.67 42.06
N ARG A 581 27.63 -46.46 41.62
CA ARG A 581 28.46 -45.51 42.34
C ARG A 581 28.04 -45.36 43.80
N TYR A 582 26.73 -45.17 44.04
CA TYR A 582 26.22 -44.97 45.39
C TYR A 582 26.37 -46.21 46.26
N VAL A 583 26.02 -47.38 45.74
CA VAL A 583 26.08 -48.66 46.48
C VAL A 583 27.54 -49.01 46.83
N THR A 584 28.43 -48.84 45.84
CA THR A 584 29.88 -49.08 46.04
C THR A 584 30.47 -48.12 47.06
N ARG A 585 30.11 -46.82 46.96
CA ARG A 585 30.57 -45.77 47.89
C ARG A 585 30.11 -46.04 49.31
N SER A 586 28.87 -46.37 49.51
CA SER A 586 28.29 -46.70 50.82
C SER A 586 28.93 -47.95 51.43
N LYS A 587 29.13 -48.99 50.65
CA LYS A 587 29.78 -50.23 51.07
C LYS A 587 31.25 -50.01 51.46
N LEU A 588 31.99 -49.18 50.69
CA LEU A 588 33.35 -48.85 51.00
C LEU A 588 33.44 -48.00 52.30
N TYR A 589 32.56 -46.99 52.47
CA TYR A 589 32.50 -46.21 53.71
C TYR A 589 32.25 -47.09 54.93
N GLU A 590 31.27 -47.99 54.87
CA GLU A 590 30.94 -48.91 55.95
C GLU A 590 32.14 -49.74 56.37
N LYS A 591 32.82 -50.35 55.39
CA LYS A 591 34.00 -51.18 55.63
C LYS A 591 35.19 -50.38 56.15
N ILE A 592 35.41 -49.17 55.60
CA ILE A 592 36.49 -48.31 56.07
C ILE A 592 36.24 -47.82 57.51
N VAL A 593 34.99 -47.48 57.85
CA VAL A 593 34.65 -47.09 59.24
C VAL A 593 34.84 -48.26 60.17
N GLY A 594 34.53 -49.48 59.75
CA GLY A 594 34.82 -50.69 60.53
C GLY A 594 36.34 -50.86 60.81
N LEU A 595 37.17 -50.64 59.78
CA LEU A 595 38.63 -50.66 59.95
C LEU A 595 39.15 -49.55 60.89
N LEU A 596 38.59 -48.32 60.79
CA LEU A 596 38.94 -47.21 61.65
C LEU A 596 38.60 -47.43 63.11
N ARG A 597 37.56 -48.19 63.41
CA ARG A 597 37.09 -48.52 64.78
C ARG A 597 37.78 -49.74 65.36
N GLY A 598 38.61 -50.44 64.60
CA GLY A 598 39.33 -51.64 65.04
C GLY A 598 38.38 -52.84 65.20
N GLU A 599 37.20 -52.84 64.64
CA GLU A 599 36.29 -53.99 64.59
C GLU A 599 36.79 -54.95 63.51
N ALA A 600 37.68 -55.87 63.93
CA ALA A 600 38.17 -56.94 63.10
C ALA A 600 37.07 -57.97 62.86
N LYS A 601 36.81 -58.28 61.59
CA LYS A 601 36.14 -59.41 61.01
C LYS A 601 34.81 -59.89 61.63
N PRO A 602 33.73 -59.94 60.91
CA PRO A 602 32.65 -60.89 61.22
C PRO A 602 33.19 -62.30 60.99
N GLN A 603 33.27 -63.07 62.07
CA GLN A 603 33.46 -64.53 62.00
C GLN A 603 32.27 -65.13 61.26
N ALA A 604 32.57 -65.82 60.16
CA ALA A 604 31.60 -66.67 59.54
C ALA A 604 31.30 -67.89 60.47
N GLY A 605 30.05 -68.01 60.85
CA GLY A 605 29.46 -69.28 61.27
C GLY A 605 29.38 -69.51 62.77
N ALA A 606 28.24 -69.18 63.40
CA ALA A 606 27.65 -70.01 64.46
C ALA A 606 26.13 -69.99 64.19
N PRO A 607 25.49 -71.21 64.31
CA PRO A 607 24.06 -71.33 64.06
C PRO A 607 23.27 -70.65 65.18
N GLY A 608 22.33 -69.78 64.80
CA GLY A 608 21.45 -69.10 65.74
C GLY A 608 20.50 -70.08 66.46
N PRO A 609 20.15 -69.83 67.71
CA PRO A 609 19.16 -70.61 68.42
C PRO A 609 17.74 -70.38 67.83
N SER A 610 17.05 -71.57 67.73
CA SER A 610 15.67 -71.70 67.32
C SER A 610 14.74 -70.78 68.15
N ALA A 611 13.85 -70.07 67.47
CA ALA A 611 12.75 -69.37 68.08
C ALA A 611 11.71 -70.29 68.70
N PRO A 612 11.09 -69.91 69.84
CA PRO A 612 9.92 -70.59 70.34
C PRO A 612 8.63 -70.12 69.68
N ASP A 613 7.80 -71.08 69.35
CA ASP A 613 6.40 -70.89 68.94
C ASP A 613 5.59 -70.08 69.97
N GLY A 614 4.93 -69.10 69.54
CA GLY A 614 4.02 -68.31 70.39
C GLY A 614 2.87 -67.73 69.61
N ASN A 615 1.80 -68.45 69.72
CA ASN A 615 0.43 -68.27 69.26
C ASN A 615 -0.08 -66.81 69.29
N LEU A 616 -0.72 -66.39 68.20
CA LEU A 616 -1.61 -65.26 68.10
C LEU A 616 -2.93 -65.40 68.87
N PRO A 617 -3.58 -64.34 69.28
CA PRO A 617 -4.98 -64.22 68.88
C PRO A 617 -5.39 -62.81 68.48
N GLY A 618 -6.30 -62.75 67.52
CA GLY A 618 -7.46 -61.85 67.48
C GLY A 618 -7.36 -60.54 66.74
N SER A 619 -7.83 -60.58 65.53
CA SER A 619 -8.39 -59.38 64.85
C SER A 619 -9.61 -58.84 65.59
N PRO A 620 -9.92 -57.56 65.41
CA PRO A 620 -11.29 -57.18 65.04
C PRO A 620 -11.36 -56.30 63.77
N GLN A 621 -12.42 -56.69 63.04
CA GLN A 621 -12.94 -56.01 61.84
C GLN A 621 -13.56 -54.64 62.17
N GLY A 622 -13.43 -53.73 61.24
CA GLY A 622 -14.30 -52.73 60.64
C GLY A 622 -15.16 -51.81 61.53
N PRO A 623 -15.96 -50.93 60.98
CA PRO A 623 -15.96 -50.23 59.73
C PRO A 623 -16.04 -48.71 59.92
N SER A 624 -15.89 -47.86 58.93
CA SER A 624 -16.70 -46.63 58.79
C SER A 624 -16.35 -45.82 57.51
N THR A 625 -17.30 -45.81 56.64
CA THR A 625 -17.73 -44.76 55.75
C THR A 625 -17.33 -43.35 56.15
N VAL A 626 -16.70 -42.60 55.29
CA VAL A 626 -16.77 -41.12 55.31
C VAL A 626 -17.11 -40.62 53.94
N THR A 627 -18.20 -39.96 53.93
CA THR A 627 -18.98 -39.19 53.01
C THR A 627 -18.17 -38.25 52.14
N ALA A 628 -18.60 -38.17 50.88
CA ALA A 628 -18.27 -37.11 49.92
C ALA A 628 -18.72 -35.73 50.46
N VAL A 629 -17.88 -34.75 50.37
CA VAL A 629 -18.22 -33.32 50.47
C VAL A 629 -18.02 -32.67 49.11
N ASP A 630 -19.14 -32.19 48.62
CA ASP A 630 -19.34 -31.36 47.46
C ASP A 630 -18.73 -29.94 47.68
N PRO A 631 -17.94 -29.38 46.77
CA PRO A 631 -17.59 -27.97 46.81
C PRO A 631 -18.32 -27.18 45.71
N SER A 632 -19.56 -26.83 45.97
CA SER A 632 -20.16 -25.65 45.34
C SER A 632 -20.31 -24.57 46.43
N LEU A 633 -19.70 -23.40 46.18
CA LEU A 633 -19.89 -22.07 46.73
C LEU A 633 -18.59 -21.39 47.21
N ARG A 634 -18.06 -20.48 46.36
CA ARG A 634 -17.90 -19.05 46.62
C ARG A 634 -17.06 -18.39 45.52
N THR A 635 -17.73 -17.62 44.79
CA THR A 635 -17.56 -16.19 44.37
C THR A 635 -16.43 -15.44 45.07
N GLY A 636 -15.62 -14.79 44.23
CA GLY A 636 -14.64 -13.78 44.53
C GLY A 636 -13.93 -13.44 43.22
#